data_e6148a060ba7c554f142ab2c421d4592
#
_entry.id   e6148a060ba7c554f142ab2c421d4592
#
_cell.length_a   1.000
_cell.length_b   1.000
_cell.length_c   1.000
_cell.angle_alpha   90.00
_cell.angle_beta   90.00
_cell.angle_gamma   90.00
#
_symmetry.space_group_name_H-M   'P 1'
#
loop_
_entity.id
_entity.type
_entity.pdbx_description
1 polymer ?
#
loop_
_entity_poly.entity_id
_entity_poly.type
_entity_poly.pdbx_seq_one_letter_code
_entity_poly.pdbx_strand_id
1 'polypeptide(L)'
;MATDRYNAAEAEAKWQKIWDERGIFATKNEDVRNKYYVLEMFPYPSGRIHMGHVRNYTMGDVVARVKRAMGFDVLHPMGWDAFGLAAENAALQRGIHPKSWTYDNIAAMRAQLKSMGLSIDWAREIATCDPSYYKHQQAMFLEFMRTGLVERKQSKVNWDPVDQTVLANEQVIDGRGWRSGAVVEQRELTQWFFKITDYSQDLLDSLERLDRWPEKVRLMQKNWIGRSEGLLVRFAIDQTTTPNGESELEVFTTRPDTLFGAKFMALAPDHPLAAAAAAKNPALAKFIEECRHRGTAQAEIDTAEKLGFDTSIKALHPFDASWRLPVYVANFILMDYGTGAIFGCPAHDQRDLDFVNKYGLGNVPVVCPPGVDPKTFVITDTAYDGDGTMINSRFLDGMTITEAKEEVAQRLEIRSYRLDLPEGARMRPKMLVSPAVPPFEGEWRFKYEHYSVGIKSDGHYYAIGRMKSFQRRDVLTLAKPVKAVDERQINYRLRDWGISRQRYWGCPIPVIHCAKCGVVPVPEKDLPVTLPDDVSFDRPGNPLDHHPTWKTVKCPQCGGPARRETDTMDTFVDSSWYFERFTDPWIKSAPTDVPIVNAWMPVDQYIGGIEHAILHLLYSRFFTRAMKKTGHVGLDEPFTGLFTQGMVVHETYQDKKTGEWLSPAEVTIQSGAISAGMSTGTASNVERTAIRTATGQAVTIGAIEKMSKSTRNTIDPDEIIATYGADVARWFMLSDSPPERDVEWTERGVQGAYRFAQRLWRLVGEAGEIAQSAPAGRPATFTPAALALRKASHRALAEVTADIEKLHFNVCVAHIYEFANTLNAVIGD
;
A
#
# COMPACT_ATOMS: atom_id res chain seq x y z
N MET A 1 -34.21 32.16 -35.15
CA MET A 1 -33.20 31.53 -36.00
C MET A 1 -32.94 30.14 -35.44
N ALA A 2 -32.91 29.09 -36.29
CA ALA A 2 -32.58 27.75 -35.80
C ALA A 2 -31.23 27.84 -35.10
N THR A 3 -31.19 27.50 -33.82
CA THR A 3 -29.95 27.41 -33.07
C THR A 3 -29.04 26.44 -33.77
N ASP A 4 -27.85 26.93 -34.14
CA ASP A 4 -26.83 26.09 -34.73
C ASP A 4 -26.56 24.86 -33.86
N ARG A 5 -26.16 23.76 -34.47
CA ARG A 5 -25.77 22.54 -33.75
C ARG A 5 -24.61 22.88 -32.81
N TYR A 6 -24.60 22.26 -31.66
CA TYR A 6 -23.44 22.35 -30.75
C TYR A 6 -22.15 21.95 -31.50
N ASN A 7 -21.26 22.91 -31.62
CA ASN A 7 -19.93 22.72 -32.19
C ASN A 7 -18.93 22.69 -31.03
N ALA A 8 -18.54 21.50 -30.61
CA ALA A 8 -17.64 21.29 -29.46
C ALA A 8 -16.29 22.01 -29.67
N ALA A 9 -15.65 21.87 -30.84
CA ALA A 9 -14.34 22.47 -31.10
C ALA A 9 -14.35 24.00 -30.96
N GLU A 10 -15.39 24.67 -31.39
CA GLU A 10 -15.53 26.12 -31.26
C GLU A 10 -15.91 26.54 -29.85
N ALA A 11 -16.89 25.88 -29.23
CA ALA A 11 -17.37 26.21 -27.90
C ALA A 11 -16.31 25.98 -26.85
N GLU A 12 -15.65 24.85 -26.87
CA GLU A 12 -14.62 24.48 -25.90
C GLU A 12 -13.40 25.40 -25.99
N ALA A 13 -12.87 25.64 -27.17
CA ALA A 13 -11.75 26.58 -27.37
C ALA A 13 -12.09 28.00 -26.90
N LYS A 14 -13.30 28.49 -27.21
CA LYS A 14 -13.78 29.79 -26.73
C LYS A 14 -13.78 29.89 -25.21
N TRP A 15 -14.38 28.89 -24.52
CA TRP A 15 -14.57 28.96 -23.08
C TRP A 15 -13.26 28.73 -22.33
N GLN A 16 -12.42 27.81 -22.78
CA GLN A 16 -11.09 27.58 -22.19
C GLN A 16 -10.25 28.88 -22.22
N LYS A 17 -10.25 29.58 -23.36
CA LYS A 17 -9.57 30.87 -23.49
C LYS A 17 -10.13 31.91 -22.51
N ILE A 18 -11.45 32.02 -22.38
CA ILE A 18 -12.10 32.98 -21.46
C ILE A 18 -11.75 32.65 -20.01
N TRP A 19 -11.70 31.37 -19.62
CA TRP A 19 -11.35 30.95 -18.29
C TRP A 19 -9.89 31.27 -17.94
N ASP A 20 -8.96 31.02 -18.86
CA ASP A 20 -7.56 31.35 -18.68
C ASP A 20 -7.35 32.89 -18.58
N GLU A 21 -7.93 33.68 -19.48
CA GLU A 21 -7.83 35.15 -19.49
C GLU A 21 -8.40 35.79 -18.20
N ARG A 22 -9.44 35.20 -17.64
CA ARG A 22 -10.09 35.70 -16.41
C ARG A 22 -9.51 35.10 -15.12
N GLY A 23 -8.65 34.11 -15.22
CA GLY A 23 -8.09 33.39 -14.07
C GLY A 23 -9.16 32.75 -13.17
N ILE A 24 -10.24 32.22 -13.76
CA ILE A 24 -11.43 31.73 -13.01
C ILE A 24 -11.08 30.63 -12.04
N PHE A 25 -10.09 29.81 -12.38
CA PHE A 25 -9.67 28.65 -11.59
C PHE A 25 -8.43 28.92 -10.72
N ALA A 26 -7.88 30.14 -10.78
CA ALA A 26 -6.76 30.53 -9.95
C ALA A 26 -7.17 30.60 -8.47
N THR A 27 -6.35 30.00 -7.63
CA THR A 27 -6.57 29.91 -6.19
C THR A 27 -5.70 30.93 -5.46
N LYS A 28 -6.28 31.66 -4.50
CA LYS A 28 -5.59 32.64 -3.65
C LYS A 28 -5.27 32.04 -2.29
N ASN A 29 -4.11 32.36 -1.75
CA ASN A 29 -3.72 31.96 -0.40
C ASN A 29 -4.13 32.99 0.68
N GLU A 30 -4.58 34.16 0.25
CA GLU A 30 -4.95 35.25 1.13
C GLU A 30 -6.42 35.08 1.55
N ASP A 31 -6.68 35.22 2.86
CA ASP A 31 -8.01 35.25 3.45
C ASP A 31 -8.87 33.99 3.16
N VAL A 32 -8.27 32.82 3.18
CA VAL A 32 -8.95 31.52 2.98
C VAL A 32 -9.92 31.27 4.14
N ARG A 33 -11.23 31.38 3.89
CA ARG A 33 -12.26 31.29 4.94
C ARG A 33 -13.08 30.00 4.87
N ASN A 34 -13.36 29.54 3.68
CA ASN A 34 -14.21 28.38 3.43
C ASN A 34 -13.54 27.49 2.37
N LYS A 35 -12.47 26.83 2.77
CA LYS A 35 -11.62 26.06 1.86
C LYS A 35 -12.27 24.75 1.42
N TYR A 36 -11.97 24.35 0.20
CA TYR A 36 -12.17 22.99 -0.28
C TYR A 36 -11.02 22.58 -1.18
N TYR A 37 -10.24 21.59 -0.75
CA TYR A 37 -9.11 21.08 -1.47
C TYR A 37 -9.52 19.77 -2.16
N VAL A 38 -9.61 19.80 -3.49
CA VAL A 38 -9.84 18.62 -4.34
C VAL A 38 -8.53 18.24 -5.00
N LEU A 39 -8.20 16.98 -4.98
CA LEU A 39 -6.96 16.49 -5.58
C LEU A 39 -7.16 15.09 -6.16
N GLU A 40 -6.70 14.87 -7.36
CA GLU A 40 -6.51 13.57 -7.95
C GLU A 40 -5.05 13.15 -7.85
N MET A 41 -4.81 11.84 -7.81
CA MET A 41 -3.44 11.34 -7.93
C MET A 41 -2.84 11.82 -9.23
N PHE A 42 -1.71 12.52 -9.13
CA PHE A 42 -1.05 13.09 -10.30
C PHE A 42 -0.40 12.02 -11.18
N PRO A 43 -0.28 12.26 -12.51
CA PRO A 43 0.14 11.22 -13.44
C PRO A 43 1.66 11.10 -13.55
N TYR A 44 2.12 9.91 -13.94
CA TYR A 44 3.45 9.69 -14.47
C TYR A 44 3.56 10.18 -15.93
N PRO A 45 4.52 11.04 -16.27
CA PRO A 45 4.69 11.51 -17.65
C PRO A 45 5.42 10.45 -18.51
N SER A 46 4.84 9.27 -18.64
CA SER A 46 5.40 8.13 -19.38
C SER A 46 4.82 7.95 -20.80
N GLY A 47 4.18 8.97 -21.32
CA GLY A 47 3.57 8.96 -22.66
C GLY A 47 2.41 9.93 -22.76
N ARG A 48 1.31 9.51 -23.39
CA ARG A 48 0.07 10.27 -23.49
C ARG A 48 -0.92 9.88 -22.41
N ILE A 49 -1.91 10.76 -22.11
CA ILE A 49 -3.03 10.38 -21.25
C ILE A 49 -3.83 9.23 -21.88
N HIS A 50 -4.57 8.53 -21.08
CA HIS A 50 -5.50 7.48 -21.48
C HIS A 50 -6.87 7.71 -20.83
N MET A 51 -7.88 6.92 -21.24
CA MET A 51 -9.26 7.11 -20.76
C MET A 51 -9.42 6.97 -19.24
N GLY A 52 -8.53 6.27 -18.56
CA GLY A 52 -8.50 6.24 -17.09
C GLY A 52 -8.16 7.60 -16.48
N HIS A 53 -7.26 8.38 -17.10
CA HIS A 53 -7.00 9.76 -16.70
C HIS A 53 -8.22 10.64 -16.94
N VAL A 54 -8.87 10.50 -18.10
CA VAL A 54 -10.11 11.24 -18.43
C VAL A 54 -11.14 11.01 -17.33
N ARG A 55 -11.35 9.75 -16.91
CA ARG A 55 -12.29 9.40 -15.86
C ARG A 55 -11.93 10.02 -14.51
N ASN A 56 -10.70 9.81 -14.06
CA ASN A 56 -10.23 10.28 -12.76
C ASN A 56 -10.36 11.80 -12.63
N TYR A 57 -9.78 12.54 -13.56
CA TYR A 57 -9.76 14.01 -13.51
C TYR A 57 -11.13 14.66 -13.77
N THR A 58 -12.01 13.99 -14.50
CA THR A 58 -13.40 14.46 -14.64
C THR A 58 -14.17 14.42 -13.33
N MET A 59 -13.95 13.41 -12.49
CA MET A 59 -14.62 13.30 -11.19
C MET A 59 -14.23 14.45 -10.26
N GLY A 60 -12.92 14.72 -10.14
CA GLY A 60 -12.43 15.82 -9.32
C GLY A 60 -12.83 17.19 -9.88
N ASP A 61 -12.84 17.35 -11.21
CA ASP A 61 -13.29 18.57 -11.87
C ASP A 61 -14.74 18.93 -11.53
N VAL A 62 -15.64 17.94 -11.54
CA VAL A 62 -17.06 18.16 -11.14
C VAL A 62 -17.15 18.60 -9.69
N VAL A 63 -16.45 17.95 -8.77
CA VAL A 63 -16.43 18.33 -7.35
C VAL A 63 -15.90 19.76 -7.20
N ALA A 64 -14.77 20.08 -7.83
CA ALA A 64 -14.16 21.41 -7.78
C ALA A 64 -15.10 22.52 -8.29
N ARG A 65 -15.77 22.28 -9.43
CA ARG A 65 -16.73 23.24 -10.02
C ARG A 65 -17.95 23.46 -9.12
N VAL A 66 -18.53 22.39 -8.60
CA VAL A 66 -19.69 22.48 -7.72
C VAL A 66 -19.35 23.20 -6.43
N LYS A 67 -18.23 22.86 -5.79
CA LYS A 67 -17.79 23.55 -4.55
C LYS A 67 -17.53 25.03 -4.80
N ARG A 68 -16.91 25.39 -5.93
CA ARG A 68 -16.70 26.78 -6.32
C ARG A 68 -18.05 27.49 -6.54
N ALA A 69 -19.02 26.86 -7.20
CA ALA A 69 -20.36 27.42 -7.39
C ALA A 69 -21.13 27.58 -6.07
N MET A 70 -20.81 26.78 -5.05
CA MET A 70 -21.36 26.91 -3.69
C MET A 70 -20.66 27.99 -2.85
N GLY A 71 -19.62 28.66 -3.38
CA GLY A 71 -18.90 29.76 -2.70
C GLY A 71 -17.73 29.31 -1.85
N PHE A 72 -17.19 28.10 -2.06
CA PHE A 72 -15.95 27.69 -1.44
C PHE A 72 -14.73 28.29 -2.15
N ASP A 73 -13.68 28.53 -1.37
CA ASP A 73 -12.33 28.73 -1.88
C ASP A 73 -11.76 27.37 -2.28
N VAL A 74 -11.62 27.10 -3.58
CA VAL A 74 -11.28 25.78 -4.08
C VAL A 74 -9.82 25.75 -4.54
N LEU A 75 -9.05 24.84 -3.98
CA LEU A 75 -7.71 24.44 -4.45
C LEU A 75 -7.85 23.15 -5.27
N HIS A 76 -7.51 23.25 -6.57
CA HIS A 76 -7.55 22.12 -7.51
C HIS A 76 -6.31 22.19 -8.43
N PRO A 77 -5.15 21.76 -7.95
CA PRO A 77 -3.87 21.85 -8.66
C PRO A 77 -3.61 20.60 -9.52
N MET A 78 -2.57 20.70 -10.36
CA MET A 78 -2.04 19.59 -11.15
C MET A 78 -0.50 19.61 -11.14
N GLY A 79 0.10 18.44 -11.27
CA GLY A 79 1.55 18.26 -11.37
C GLY A 79 1.93 16.91 -11.95
N TRP A 80 3.20 16.56 -11.83
CA TRP A 80 3.78 15.40 -12.49
C TRP A 80 4.65 14.62 -11.54
N ASP A 81 4.34 13.33 -11.36
CA ASP A 81 5.24 12.37 -10.73
C ASP A 81 6.30 11.96 -11.76
N ALA A 82 7.38 12.75 -11.81
CA ALA A 82 8.21 12.83 -13.00
C ALA A 82 9.52 12.06 -12.92
N PHE A 83 9.87 11.51 -11.76
CA PHE A 83 10.96 10.56 -11.61
C PHE A 83 10.48 9.13 -11.85
N GLY A 84 11.38 8.18 -12.02
CA GLY A 84 11.09 6.77 -11.96
C GLY A 84 11.61 5.94 -13.12
N LEU A 85 11.64 4.66 -12.84
CA LEU A 85 12.17 3.62 -13.69
C LEU A 85 11.45 3.50 -15.05
N ALA A 86 10.12 3.74 -15.07
CA ALA A 86 9.34 3.64 -16.30
C ALA A 86 9.80 4.69 -17.33
N ALA A 87 10.08 5.93 -16.88
CA ALA A 87 10.61 6.98 -17.74
C ALA A 87 12.03 6.68 -18.19
N GLU A 88 12.91 6.25 -17.28
CA GLU A 88 14.29 5.88 -17.61
C GLU A 88 14.33 4.74 -18.64
N ASN A 89 13.54 3.69 -18.43
CA ASN A 89 13.50 2.56 -19.34
C ASN A 89 12.98 2.90 -20.74
N ALA A 90 11.90 3.71 -20.81
CA ALA A 90 11.36 4.13 -22.08
C ALA A 90 12.34 5.04 -22.85
N ALA A 91 13.07 5.90 -22.15
CA ALA A 91 14.12 6.73 -22.72
C ALA A 91 15.30 5.88 -23.23
N LEU A 92 15.74 4.90 -22.45
CA LEU A 92 16.80 3.98 -22.84
C LEU A 92 16.43 3.16 -24.11
N GLN A 93 15.22 2.61 -24.16
CA GLN A 93 14.75 1.86 -25.33
C GLN A 93 14.71 2.70 -26.62
N ARG A 94 14.54 4.01 -26.50
CA ARG A 94 14.48 4.95 -27.63
C ARG A 94 15.81 5.64 -27.91
N GLY A 95 16.84 5.43 -27.09
CA GLY A 95 18.14 6.08 -27.21
C GLY A 95 18.10 7.60 -26.92
N ILE A 96 17.17 8.04 -26.04
CA ILE A 96 17.00 9.45 -25.61
C ILE A 96 17.40 9.59 -24.14
N HIS A 97 17.76 10.82 -23.73
CA HIS A 97 18.03 11.08 -22.33
C HIS A 97 16.72 11.13 -21.50
N PRO A 98 16.63 10.48 -20.30
CA PRO A 98 15.42 10.45 -19.48
C PRO A 98 14.81 11.82 -19.19
N LYS A 99 15.65 12.82 -18.92
CA LYS A 99 15.23 14.20 -18.66
C LYS A 99 14.43 14.80 -19.82
N SER A 100 15.00 14.81 -21.03
CA SER A 100 14.33 15.36 -22.22
C SER A 100 13.05 14.61 -22.51
N TRP A 101 13.10 13.29 -22.48
CA TRP A 101 11.91 12.45 -22.71
C TRP A 101 10.79 12.75 -21.70
N THR A 102 11.13 12.94 -20.42
CA THR A 102 10.16 13.26 -19.35
C THR A 102 9.52 14.64 -19.62
N TYR A 103 10.30 15.68 -19.90
CA TYR A 103 9.74 17.02 -20.14
C TYR A 103 8.92 17.09 -21.43
N ASP A 104 9.31 16.37 -22.48
CA ASP A 104 8.51 16.25 -23.70
C ASP A 104 7.14 15.62 -23.43
N ASN A 105 7.11 14.57 -22.61
CA ASN A 105 5.84 13.95 -22.21
C ASN A 105 5.00 14.86 -21.31
N ILE A 106 5.62 15.60 -20.38
CA ILE A 106 4.91 16.60 -19.56
C ILE A 106 4.24 17.63 -20.48
N ALA A 107 4.96 18.15 -21.47
CA ALA A 107 4.42 19.13 -22.41
C ALA A 107 3.24 18.55 -23.20
N ALA A 108 3.34 17.32 -23.70
CA ALA A 108 2.29 16.65 -24.44
C ALA A 108 1.04 16.37 -23.56
N MET A 109 1.24 15.79 -22.39
CA MET A 109 0.14 15.47 -21.47
C MET A 109 -0.54 16.73 -20.92
N ARG A 110 0.23 17.82 -20.66
CA ARG A 110 -0.33 19.11 -20.27
C ARG A 110 -1.26 19.66 -21.36
N ALA A 111 -0.85 19.59 -22.62
CA ALA A 111 -1.68 20.02 -23.74
C ALA A 111 -2.99 19.21 -23.81
N GLN A 112 -2.91 17.89 -23.64
CA GLN A 112 -4.07 17.01 -23.62
C GLN A 112 -5.01 17.29 -22.44
N LEU A 113 -4.48 17.48 -21.22
CA LEU A 113 -5.30 17.82 -20.04
C LEU A 113 -5.95 19.21 -20.17
N LYS A 114 -5.26 20.17 -20.77
CA LYS A 114 -5.86 21.49 -21.06
C LYS A 114 -6.99 21.39 -22.07
N SER A 115 -6.86 20.55 -23.11
CA SER A 115 -7.95 20.35 -24.09
C SER A 115 -9.21 19.71 -23.50
N MET A 116 -9.09 19.02 -22.34
CA MET A 116 -10.26 18.54 -21.60
C MET A 116 -11.04 19.65 -20.89
N GLY A 117 -10.52 20.88 -20.80
CA GLY A 117 -11.19 21.99 -20.17
C GLY A 117 -11.45 21.82 -18.67
N LEU A 118 -10.52 21.20 -17.94
CA LEU A 118 -10.63 20.97 -16.49
C LEU A 118 -10.39 22.25 -15.70
N SER A 119 -11.03 22.38 -14.53
CA SER A 119 -10.94 23.57 -13.65
C SER A 119 -9.68 23.56 -12.78
N ILE A 120 -8.55 23.30 -13.38
CA ILE A 120 -7.24 23.18 -12.72
C ILE A 120 -6.56 24.54 -12.59
N ASP A 121 -5.97 24.82 -11.44
CA ASP A 121 -5.07 25.94 -11.22
C ASP A 121 -3.65 25.61 -11.74
N TRP A 122 -3.41 25.85 -13.02
CA TRP A 122 -2.14 25.57 -13.68
C TRP A 122 -0.98 26.45 -13.20
N ALA A 123 -1.25 27.53 -12.45
CA ALA A 123 -0.19 28.34 -11.87
C ALA A 123 0.56 27.61 -10.74
N ARG A 124 -0.06 26.58 -10.17
CA ARG A 124 0.52 25.74 -9.11
C ARG A 124 1.18 24.45 -9.62
N GLU A 125 1.38 24.36 -10.93
CA GLU A 125 2.00 23.19 -11.54
C GLU A 125 3.40 22.91 -10.98
N ILE A 126 3.66 21.65 -10.61
CA ILE A 126 4.98 21.16 -10.17
C ILE A 126 5.35 19.89 -10.89
N ALA A 127 6.67 19.62 -11.01
CA ALA A 127 7.19 18.34 -11.42
C ALA A 127 8.18 17.83 -10.36
N THR A 128 8.04 16.58 -9.92
CA THR A 128 8.90 16.05 -8.85
C THR A 128 10.37 15.98 -9.26
N CYS A 129 10.67 15.92 -10.57
CA CYS A 129 12.04 15.93 -11.10
C CYS A 129 12.67 17.33 -11.18
N ASP A 130 11.93 18.40 -10.86
CA ASP A 130 12.49 19.74 -10.84
C ASP A 130 13.41 19.94 -9.63
N PRO A 131 14.61 20.51 -9.82
CA PRO A 131 15.51 20.83 -8.71
C PRO A 131 14.88 21.71 -7.63
N SER A 132 13.91 22.55 -7.99
CA SER A 132 13.13 23.38 -7.06
C SER A 132 12.18 22.59 -6.18
N TYR A 133 11.76 21.39 -6.60
CA TYR A 133 10.96 20.47 -5.83
C TYR A 133 11.86 19.58 -4.95
N TYR A 134 12.74 18.78 -5.57
CA TYR A 134 13.50 17.79 -4.82
C TYR A 134 14.60 18.38 -3.92
N LYS A 135 14.97 19.65 -4.08
CA LYS A 135 15.78 20.37 -3.09
C LYS A 135 15.18 20.26 -1.68
N HIS A 136 13.90 20.50 -1.59
CA HIS A 136 13.18 20.44 -0.31
C HIS A 136 13.05 19.00 0.21
N GLN A 137 12.84 18.03 -0.69
CA GLN A 137 12.84 16.62 -0.34
C GLN A 137 14.20 16.18 0.23
N GLN A 138 15.30 16.62 -0.37
CA GLN A 138 16.63 16.38 0.14
C GLN A 138 16.85 17.04 1.51
N ALA A 139 16.36 18.26 1.72
CA ALA A 139 16.43 18.94 3.00
C ALA A 139 15.65 18.17 4.08
N MET A 140 14.40 17.77 3.79
CA MET A 140 13.59 16.96 4.70
C MET A 140 14.23 15.61 5.02
N PHE A 141 14.85 14.92 4.05
CA PHE A 141 15.62 13.71 4.31
C PHE A 141 16.71 13.93 5.36
N LEU A 142 17.47 15.04 5.28
CA LEU A 142 18.50 15.37 6.25
C LEU A 142 17.91 15.71 7.63
N GLU A 143 16.76 16.34 7.68
CA GLU A 143 16.03 16.61 8.94
C GLU A 143 15.49 15.31 9.57
N PHE A 144 14.93 14.42 8.77
CA PHE A 144 14.48 13.10 9.22
C PHE A 144 15.66 12.25 9.73
N MET A 145 16.81 12.35 9.10
CA MET A 145 18.04 11.72 9.58
C MET A 145 18.46 12.28 10.94
N ARG A 146 18.42 13.61 11.13
CA ARG A 146 18.75 14.26 12.42
C ARG A 146 17.77 13.87 13.53
N THR A 147 16.50 13.64 13.22
CA THR A 147 15.45 13.25 14.18
C THR A 147 15.33 11.75 14.39
N GLY A 148 16.21 10.95 13.76
CA GLY A 148 16.26 9.50 13.92
C GLY A 148 15.20 8.72 13.15
N LEU A 149 14.50 9.37 12.19
CA LEU A 149 13.53 8.71 11.30
C LEU A 149 14.16 8.04 10.09
N VAL A 150 15.46 8.29 9.84
CA VAL A 150 16.23 7.66 8.77
C VAL A 150 17.30 6.77 9.38
N GLU A 151 17.43 5.57 8.86
CA GLU A 151 18.46 4.61 9.24
C GLU A 151 19.19 4.08 8.01
N ARG A 152 20.49 3.85 8.15
CA ARG A 152 21.29 3.14 7.15
C ARG A 152 21.71 1.80 7.73
N LYS A 153 21.17 0.71 7.19
CA LYS A 153 21.45 -0.64 7.68
C LYS A 153 21.63 -1.64 6.55
N GLN A 154 22.27 -2.75 6.87
CA GLN A 154 22.36 -3.92 6.00
C GLN A 154 21.00 -4.65 6.01
N SER A 155 20.47 -4.97 4.85
CA SER A 155 19.20 -5.68 4.70
C SER A 155 19.26 -6.61 3.51
N LYS A 156 18.50 -7.71 3.57
CA LYS A 156 18.24 -8.55 2.41
C LYS A 156 17.29 -7.86 1.45
N VAL A 157 17.66 -7.86 0.19
CA VAL A 157 16.91 -7.22 -0.89
C VAL A 157 16.77 -8.16 -2.08
N ASN A 158 15.70 -7.96 -2.86
CA ASN A 158 15.53 -8.64 -4.13
C ASN A 158 16.46 -7.99 -5.16
N TRP A 159 17.44 -8.71 -5.63
CA TRP A 159 18.42 -8.24 -6.60
C TRP A 159 18.17 -8.87 -7.98
N ASP A 160 18.04 -8.03 -8.99
CA ASP A 160 18.02 -8.47 -10.38
C ASP A 160 19.45 -8.52 -10.93
N PRO A 161 19.99 -9.71 -11.27
CA PRO A 161 21.37 -9.83 -11.71
C PRO A 161 21.61 -9.31 -13.14
N VAL A 162 20.55 -9.20 -13.96
CA VAL A 162 20.62 -8.66 -15.33
C VAL A 162 20.54 -7.16 -15.31
N ASP A 163 19.55 -6.59 -14.62
CA ASP A 163 19.38 -5.14 -14.48
C ASP A 163 20.35 -4.54 -13.45
N GLN A 164 21.01 -5.35 -12.64
CA GLN A 164 21.93 -4.97 -11.56
C GLN A 164 21.36 -3.91 -10.63
N THR A 165 20.16 -4.19 -10.13
CA THR A 165 19.45 -3.28 -9.24
C THR A 165 18.60 -4.03 -8.24
N VAL A 166 18.24 -3.31 -7.15
CA VAL A 166 17.24 -3.76 -6.18
C VAL A 166 15.84 -3.60 -6.78
N LEU A 167 15.04 -4.63 -6.62
CA LEU A 167 13.61 -4.61 -6.95
C LEU A 167 12.79 -4.54 -5.66
N ALA A 168 11.72 -3.74 -5.70
CA ALA A 168 10.68 -3.82 -4.68
C ALA A 168 9.97 -5.19 -4.76
N ASN A 169 9.32 -5.62 -3.67
CA ASN A 169 8.63 -6.92 -3.66
C ASN A 169 7.58 -7.03 -4.77
N GLU A 170 6.90 -5.93 -5.09
CA GLU A 170 5.88 -5.80 -6.12
C GLU A 170 6.44 -5.91 -7.56
N GLN A 171 7.76 -5.85 -7.71
CA GLN A 171 8.47 -5.97 -8.98
C GLN A 171 9.02 -7.38 -9.22
N VAL A 172 8.73 -8.30 -8.31
CA VAL A 172 9.10 -9.72 -8.44
C VAL A 172 7.82 -10.52 -8.73
N ILE A 173 7.79 -11.19 -9.89
CA ILE A 173 6.68 -12.02 -10.33
C ILE A 173 7.21 -13.44 -10.52
N ASP A 174 6.63 -14.39 -9.78
CA ASP A 174 7.04 -15.80 -9.81
C ASP A 174 8.56 -16.00 -9.62
N GLY A 175 9.15 -15.24 -8.67
CA GLY A 175 10.60 -15.30 -8.38
C GLY A 175 11.48 -14.67 -9.45
N ARG A 176 10.93 -13.94 -10.40
CA ARG A 176 11.63 -13.29 -11.51
C ARG A 176 11.43 -11.79 -11.54
N GLY A 177 12.43 -11.08 -11.98
CA GLY A 177 12.31 -9.65 -12.26
C GLY A 177 11.26 -9.39 -13.34
N TRP A 178 10.29 -8.57 -13.05
CA TRP A 178 9.12 -8.26 -13.90
C TRP A 178 9.49 -7.75 -15.30
N ARG A 179 10.69 -7.19 -15.45
CA ARG A 179 11.22 -6.62 -16.69
C ARG A 179 12.25 -7.53 -17.36
N SER A 180 13.27 -7.93 -16.62
CA SER A 180 14.38 -8.72 -17.15
C SER A 180 13.99 -10.18 -17.40
N GLY A 181 12.98 -10.69 -16.66
CA GLY A 181 12.65 -12.12 -16.59
C GLY A 181 13.72 -12.96 -15.89
N ALA A 182 14.81 -12.34 -15.39
CA ALA A 182 15.86 -13.02 -14.66
C ALA A 182 15.36 -13.54 -13.31
N VAL A 183 15.88 -14.67 -12.88
CA VAL A 183 15.66 -15.17 -11.52
C VAL A 183 16.27 -14.17 -10.54
N VAL A 184 15.46 -13.71 -9.60
CA VAL A 184 15.84 -12.73 -8.59
C VAL A 184 16.73 -13.42 -7.55
N GLU A 185 17.80 -12.74 -7.16
CA GLU A 185 18.71 -13.18 -6.10
C GLU A 185 18.42 -12.40 -4.81
N GLN A 186 18.51 -13.07 -3.66
CA GLN A 186 18.55 -12.38 -2.37
C GLN A 186 19.98 -11.93 -2.08
N ARG A 187 20.19 -10.62 -1.93
CA ARG A 187 21.50 -10.05 -1.57
C ARG A 187 21.40 -9.21 -0.32
N GLU A 188 22.44 -9.23 0.49
CA GLU A 188 22.58 -8.30 1.60
C GLU A 188 23.27 -7.04 1.11
N LEU A 189 22.53 -5.93 1.11
CA LEU A 189 23.05 -4.62 0.75
C LEU A 189 22.81 -3.61 1.88
N THR A 190 23.74 -2.68 2.02
CA THR A 190 23.56 -1.56 2.94
C THR A 190 22.71 -0.50 2.26
N GLN A 191 21.56 -0.20 2.81
CA GLN A 191 20.54 0.67 2.24
C GLN A 191 20.00 1.69 3.24
N TRP A 192 19.32 2.70 2.74
CA TRP A 192 18.63 3.72 3.51
C TRP A 192 17.17 3.33 3.72
N PHE A 193 16.68 3.54 4.94
CA PHE A 193 15.31 3.23 5.33
C PHE A 193 14.68 4.41 6.06
N PHE A 194 13.40 4.66 5.79
CA PHE A 194 12.54 5.42 6.68
C PHE A 194 11.92 4.47 7.73
N LYS A 195 11.96 4.88 9.00
CA LYS A 195 11.43 4.11 10.13
C LYS A 195 9.91 4.25 10.25
N ILE A 196 9.19 3.78 9.26
CA ILE A 196 7.72 3.78 9.28
C ILE A 196 7.18 2.89 10.41
N THR A 197 7.95 1.89 10.83
CA THR A 197 7.57 0.97 11.91
C THR A 197 7.41 1.65 13.25
N ASP A 198 8.12 2.77 13.51
CA ASP A 198 7.96 3.58 14.73
C ASP A 198 6.54 4.18 14.85
N TYR A 199 5.80 4.25 13.75
CA TYR A 199 4.44 4.77 13.68
C TYR A 199 3.37 3.69 13.48
N SER A 200 3.72 2.40 13.56
CA SER A 200 2.80 1.29 13.26
C SER A 200 1.48 1.38 14.03
N GLN A 201 1.54 1.61 15.35
CA GLN A 201 0.34 1.72 16.19
C GLN A 201 -0.46 2.99 15.89
N ASP A 202 0.21 4.14 15.75
CA ASP A 202 -0.47 5.40 15.45
C ASP A 202 -1.15 5.39 14.07
N LEU A 203 -0.48 4.83 13.05
CA LEU A 203 -1.06 4.62 11.72
C LEU A 203 -2.28 3.69 11.77
N LEU A 204 -2.24 2.67 12.63
CA LEU A 204 -3.35 1.73 12.81
C LEU A 204 -4.55 2.40 13.51
N ASP A 205 -4.31 3.05 14.65
CA ASP A 205 -5.36 3.67 15.46
C ASP A 205 -6.06 4.80 14.70
N SER A 206 -5.31 5.52 13.89
CA SER A 206 -5.84 6.62 13.09
C SER A 206 -6.80 6.17 11.99
N LEU A 207 -6.76 4.90 11.55
CA LEU A 207 -7.71 4.36 10.57
C LEU A 207 -9.17 4.44 11.03
N GLU A 208 -9.42 4.40 12.34
CA GLU A 208 -10.77 4.50 12.90
C GLU A 208 -11.39 5.89 12.71
N ARG A 209 -10.56 6.92 12.53
CA ARG A 209 -11.00 8.31 12.31
C ARG A 209 -11.17 8.65 10.83
N LEU A 210 -10.76 7.77 9.92
CA LEU A 210 -10.86 7.95 8.47
C LEU A 210 -12.21 7.42 7.95
N ASP A 211 -13.30 7.92 8.48
CA ASP A 211 -14.68 7.48 8.21
C ASP A 211 -15.11 7.72 6.75
N ARG A 212 -14.52 8.73 6.07
CA ARG A 212 -14.75 9.04 4.66
C ARG A 212 -13.81 8.31 3.70
N TRP A 213 -13.08 7.30 4.20
CA TRP A 213 -12.28 6.41 3.38
C TRP A 213 -13.04 5.13 3.07
N PRO A 214 -12.87 4.51 1.87
CA PRO A 214 -13.45 3.21 1.58
C PRO A 214 -13.01 2.17 2.60
N GLU A 215 -13.98 1.39 3.13
CA GLU A 215 -13.71 0.35 4.12
C GLU A 215 -12.65 -0.65 3.63
N LYS A 216 -12.70 -1.01 2.33
CA LYS A 216 -11.73 -1.91 1.71
C LYS A 216 -10.30 -1.38 1.83
N VAL A 217 -10.07 -0.08 1.64
CA VAL A 217 -8.73 0.53 1.77
C VAL A 217 -8.27 0.51 3.22
N ARG A 218 -9.14 0.87 4.18
CA ARG A 218 -8.83 0.80 5.61
C ARG A 218 -8.48 -0.62 6.03
N LEU A 219 -9.23 -1.61 5.57
CA LEU A 219 -8.95 -3.01 5.83
C LEU A 219 -7.62 -3.47 5.21
N MET A 220 -7.32 -3.05 3.98
CA MET A 220 -6.03 -3.36 3.34
C MET A 220 -4.87 -2.79 4.15
N GLN A 221 -4.93 -1.54 4.61
CA GLN A 221 -3.88 -0.95 5.45
C GLN A 221 -3.79 -1.64 6.81
N LYS A 222 -4.92 -1.92 7.48
CA LYS A 222 -4.96 -2.66 8.74
C LYS A 222 -4.25 -4.01 8.62
N ASN A 223 -4.57 -4.77 7.56
CA ASN A 223 -3.97 -6.07 7.30
C ASN A 223 -2.48 -5.95 6.94
N TRP A 224 -2.08 -4.90 6.23
CA TRP A 224 -0.69 -4.66 5.86
C TRP A 224 0.17 -4.29 7.08
N ILE A 225 -0.31 -3.39 7.94
CA ILE A 225 0.33 -3.07 9.21
C ILE A 225 0.42 -4.33 10.08
N GLY A 226 -0.64 -5.15 10.10
CA GLY A 226 -0.65 -6.52 10.60
C GLY A 226 -0.23 -6.60 12.07
N ARG A 227 -0.88 -5.82 12.94
CA ARG A 227 -0.69 -5.89 14.39
C ARG A 227 -1.11 -7.26 14.91
N SER A 228 -0.22 -7.90 15.61
CA SER A 228 -0.47 -9.17 16.28
C SER A 228 -0.03 -9.13 17.73
N GLU A 229 -0.89 -9.57 18.63
CA GLU A 229 -0.57 -9.78 20.03
C GLU A 229 -0.29 -11.26 20.27
N GLY A 230 0.77 -11.55 20.97
CA GLY A 230 1.15 -12.93 21.23
C GLY A 230 2.11 -13.06 22.39
N LEU A 231 2.65 -14.26 22.54
CA LEU A 231 3.62 -14.60 23.57
C LEU A 231 4.95 -15.01 22.94
N LEU A 232 6.03 -14.59 23.58
CA LEU A 232 7.35 -15.15 23.34
C LEU A 232 7.52 -16.39 24.20
N VAL A 233 7.53 -17.56 23.57
CA VAL A 233 7.65 -18.85 24.26
C VAL A 233 9.04 -19.40 24.09
N ARG A 234 9.70 -19.78 25.18
CA ARG A 234 11.03 -20.38 25.17
C ARG A 234 10.94 -21.89 25.34
N PHE A 235 11.48 -22.60 24.36
CA PHE A 235 11.66 -24.03 24.38
C PHE A 235 13.10 -24.36 24.73
N ALA A 236 13.33 -25.10 25.80
CA ALA A 236 14.68 -25.57 26.12
C ALA A 236 15.15 -26.55 25.03
N ILE A 237 16.41 -26.47 24.62
CA ILE A 237 17.02 -27.43 23.69
C ILE A 237 17.64 -28.59 24.48
N ASP A 238 17.38 -29.83 24.03
CA ASP A 238 18.04 -31.01 24.58
C ASP A 238 19.57 -30.92 24.33
N GLN A 239 20.32 -30.74 25.40
CA GLN A 239 21.75 -30.49 25.36
C GLN A 239 22.56 -31.62 24.71
N THR A 240 21.97 -32.78 24.56
CA THR A 240 22.61 -33.92 23.85
C THR A 240 22.53 -33.81 22.33
N THR A 241 21.69 -32.88 21.83
CA THR A 241 21.39 -32.71 20.39
C THR A 241 21.83 -31.34 19.84
N THR A 242 22.21 -30.39 20.70
CA THR A 242 22.60 -29.05 20.28
C THR A 242 23.95 -29.02 19.54
N PRO A 243 24.08 -28.26 18.45
CA PRO A 243 25.33 -28.20 17.68
C PRO A 243 26.45 -27.44 18.41
N ASN A 244 26.19 -26.38 19.15
CA ASN A 244 27.17 -25.51 19.79
C ASN A 244 26.86 -25.18 21.25
N GLY A 245 25.92 -25.91 21.89
CA GLY A 245 25.53 -25.67 23.27
C GLY A 245 24.44 -24.62 23.48
N GLU A 246 23.66 -24.31 22.43
CA GLU A 246 22.49 -23.46 22.54
C GLU A 246 21.51 -24.05 23.57
N SER A 247 20.99 -23.21 24.47
CA SER A 247 20.19 -23.66 25.61
C SER A 247 18.68 -23.58 25.37
N GLU A 248 18.24 -22.68 24.50
CA GLU A 248 16.82 -22.39 24.27
C GLU A 248 16.56 -21.92 22.85
N LEU A 249 15.33 -22.14 22.40
CA LEU A 249 14.79 -21.64 21.15
C LEU A 249 13.58 -20.77 21.47
N GLU A 250 13.61 -19.50 21.07
CA GLU A 250 12.52 -18.55 21.25
C GLU A 250 11.56 -18.60 20.09
N VAL A 251 10.25 -18.64 20.37
CA VAL A 251 9.16 -18.64 19.38
C VAL A 251 8.13 -17.60 19.77
N PHE A 252 7.82 -16.70 18.84
CA PHE A 252 6.65 -15.83 18.97
C PHE A 252 5.42 -16.55 18.43
N THR A 253 4.33 -16.59 19.22
CA THR A 253 3.06 -17.19 18.80
C THR A 253 1.86 -16.34 19.19
N THR A 254 0.90 -16.21 18.29
CA THR A 254 -0.43 -15.64 18.56
C THR A 254 -1.43 -16.69 19.08
N ARG A 255 -1.04 -17.98 19.04
CA ARG A 255 -1.85 -19.12 19.42
C ARG A 255 -1.17 -19.96 20.54
N PRO A 256 -0.85 -19.36 21.69
CA PRO A 256 -0.26 -20.10 22.80
C PRO A 256 -1.20 -21.19 23.36
N ASP A 257 -2.50 -21.04 23.18
CA ASP A 257 -3.53 -22.04 23.47
C ASP A 257 -3.24 -23.38 22.81
N THR A 258 -2.60 -23.39 21.61
CA THR A 258 -2.37 -24.63 20.85
C THR A 258 -1.06 -25.35 21.18
N LEU A 259 -0.33 -24.94 22.20
CA LEU A 259 0.97 -25.54 22.59
C LEU A 259 0.90 -27.06 22.76
N PHE A 260 -0.18 -27.61 23.35
CA PHE A 260 -0.34 -29.05 23.52
C PHE A 260 -0.63 -29.83 22.22
N GLY A 261 -0.85 -29.12 21.10
CA GLY A 261 -0.95 -29.69 19.77
C GLY A 261 0.39 -29.71 19.00
N ALA A 262 1.47 -29.21 19.61
CA ALA A 262 2.77 -29.11 18.96
C ALA A 262 3.31 -30.47 18.52
N LYS A 263 3.76 -30.58 17.27
CA LYS A 263 4.35 -31.81 16.71
C LYS A 263 5.79 -31.65 16.27
N PHE A 264 6.18 -30.45 15.91
CA PHE A 264 7.55 -30.12 15.48
C PHE A 264 7.85 -28.65 15.78
N MET A 265 9.14 -28.32 15.68
CA MET A 265 9.60 -26.95 15.60
C MET A 265 10.14 -26.72 14.19
N ALA A 266 9.94 -25.50 13.65
CA ALA A 266 10.52 -25.14 12.37
C ALA A 266 11.29 -23.82 12.45
N LEU A 267 12.45 -23.78 11.79
CA LEU A 267 13.35 -22.66 11.69
C LEU A 267 13.34 -22.09 10.27
N ALA A 268 13.48 -20.80 10.16
CA ALA A 268 13.82 -20.15 8.90
C ALA A 268 15.20 -20.65 8.40
N PRO A 269 15.43 -20.75 7.08
CA PRO A 269 16.74 -21.13 6.53
C PRO A 269 17.89 -20.26 7.02
N ASP A 270 17.62 -19.00 7.34
CA ASP A 270 18.61 -18.03 7.81
C ASP A 270 18.69 -17.90 9.34
N HIS A 271 17.98 -18.75 10.09
CA HIS A 271 18.05 -18.73 11.55
C HIS A 271 19.45 -19.15 12.04
N PRO A 272 20.03 -18.46 13.07
CA PRO A 272 21.37 -18.79 13.58
C PRO A 272 21.57 -20.26 13.96
N LEU A 273 20.55 -20.89 14.57
CA LEU A 273 20.58 -22.32 14.91
C LEU A 273 20.60 -23.21 13.66
N ALA A 274 19.93 -22.81 12.57
CA ALA A 274 19.97 -23.53 11.30
C ALA A 274 21.37 -23.46 10.68
N ALA A 275 22.01 -22.29 10.71
CA ALA A 275 23.39 -22.11 10.25
C ALA A 275 24.37 -22.95 11.08
N ALA A 276 24.22 -22.98 12.40
CA ALA A 276 25.05 -23.80 13.30
C ALA A 276 24.91 -25.29 13.02
N ALA A 277 23.69 -25.76 12.74
CA ALA A 277 23.42 -27.15 12.37
C ALA A 277 24.01 -27.49 10.98
N ALA A 278 23.87 -26.59 10.01
CA ALA A 278 24.36 -26.75 8.65
C ALA A 278 25.91 -26.83 8.57
N ALA A 279 26.61 -26.15 9.48
CA ALA A 279 28.09 -26.21 9.54
C ALA A 279 28.63 -27.64 9.75
N LYS A 280 27.81 -28.53 10.32
CA LYS A 280 28.14 -29.96 10.56
C LYS A 280 27.41 -30.93 9.63
N ASN A 281 26.51 -30.42 8.74
CA ASN A 281 25.67 -31.23 7.87
C ASN A 281 25.62 -30.66 6.44
N PRO A 282 26.44 -31.15 5.49
CA PRO A 282 26.47 -30.65 4.12
C PRO A 282 25.12 -30.77 3.37
N ALA A 283 24.31 -31.79 3.68
CA ALA A 283 22.99 -31.93 3.06
C ALA A 283 22.02 -30.86 3.52
N LEU A 284 22.07 -30.48 4.82
CA LEU A 284 21.29 -29.35 5.34
C LEU A 284 21.77 -28.03 4.74
N ALA A 285 23.10 -27.84 4.60
CA ALA A 285 23.63 -26.63 3.96
C ALA A 285 23.13 -26.49 2.51
N LYS A 286 23.08 -27.57 1.76
CA LYS A 286 22.52 -27.58 0.41
C LYS A 286 21.02 -27.26 0.40
N PHE A 287 20.26 -27.84 1.30
CA PHE A 287 18.82 -27.53 1.44
C PHE A 287 18.56 -26.04 1.76
N ILE A 288 19.34 -25.47 2.66
CA ILE A 288 19.26 -24.03 2.99
C ILE A 288 19.52 -23.18 1.74
N GLU A 289 20.53 -23.52 0.95
CA GLU A 289 20.85 -22.81 -0.28
C GLU A 289 19.71 -22.93 -1.32
N GLU A 290 19.12 -24.10 -1.46
CA GLU A 290 17.93 -24.30 -2.31
C GLU A 290 16.74 -23.45 -1.85
N CYS A 291 16.54 -23.30 -0.53
CA CYS A 291 15.50 -22.42 0.00
C CYS A 291 15.76 -20.94 -0.31
N ARG A 292 17.01 -20.49 -0.31
CA ARG A 292 17.38 -19.10 -0.62
C ARG A 292 17.10 -18.67 -2.06
N HIS A 293 17.10 -19.62 -2.99
CA HIS A 293 16.79 -19.37 -4.40
C HIS A 293 15.29 -19.34 -4.71
N ARG A 294 14.43 -19.62 -3.72
CA ARG A 294 12.98 -19.54 -3.88
C ARG A 294 12.48 -18.15 -3.50
N GLY A 295 11.36 -17.71 -4.10
CA GLY A 295 10.76 -16.42 -3.80
C GLY A 295 10.36 -16.27 -2.32
N THR A 296 10.44 -15.05 -1.80
CA THR A 296 10.05 -14.70 -0.42
C THR A 296 8.68 -14.05 -0.34
N ALA A 297 7.96 -13.93 -1.46
CA ALA A 297 6.61 -13.38 -1.47
C ALA A 297 5.64 -14.32 -0.73
N GLN A 298 4.84 -13.77 0.18
CA GLN A 298 3.92 -14.57 1.02
C GLN A 298 2.99 -15.44 0.18
N ALA A 299 2.48 -14.93 -0.94
CA ALA A 299 1.60 -15.67 -1.84
C ALA A 299 2.27 -16.89 -2.49
N GLU A 300 3.56 -16.79 -2.83
CA GLU A 300 4.35 -17.90 -3.35
C GLU A 300 4.61 -18.94 -2.27
N ILE A 301 4.93 -18.50 -1.05
CA ILE A 301 5.12 -19.37 0.11
C ILE A 301 3.84 -20.13 0.43
N ASP A 302 2.68 -19.47 0.39
CA ASP A 302 1.39 -20.08 0.72
C ASP A 302 0.97 -21.15 -0.31
N THR A 303 1.33 -21.00 -1.58
CA THR A 303 1.01 -21.94 -2.65
C THR A 303 2.07 -23.02 -2.89
N ALA A 304 3.33 -22.78 -2.48
CA ALA A 304 4.42 -23.71 -2.68
C ALA A 304 4.28 -24.96 -1.80
N GLU A 305 4.82 -26.08 -2.28
CA GLU A 305 4.96 -27.31 -1.51
C GLU A 305 5.78 -27.07 -0.23
N LYS A 306 5.28 -27.53 0.92
CA LYS A 306 5.93 -27.37 2.24
C LYS A 306 7.05 -28.38 2.36
N LEU A 307 8.30 -27.90 2.38
CA LEU A 307 9.51 -28.73 2.48
C LEU A 307 10.29 -28.40 3.76
N GLY A 308 10.91 -29.42 4.33
CA GLY A 308 11.78 -29.24 5.49
C GLY A 308 12.87 -30.31 5.59
N PHE A 309 13.89 -29.97 6.35
CA PHE A 309 15.02 -30.84 6.65
C PHE A 309 15.15 -31.05 8.16
N ASP A 310 15.13 -32.31 8.66
CA ASP A 310 15.32 -32.62 10.09
C ASP A 310 16.77 -32.30 10.48
N THR A 311 16.95 -31.37 11.41
CA THR A 311 18.26 -30.99 11.93
C THR A 311 18.85 -31.98 12.92
N SER A 312 18.07 -32.97 13.35
CA SER A 312 18.33 -33.88 14.49
C SER A 312 18.34 -33.21 15.86
N ILE A 313 18.14 -31.90 15.95
CA ILE A 313 17.99 -31.17 17.22
C ILE A 313 16.60 -31.48 17.80
N LYS A 314 16.52 -31.53 19.13
CA LYS A 314 15.26 -31.71 19.84
C LYS A 314 15.01 -30.54 20.78
N ALA A 315 13.85 -29.94 20.70
CA ALA A 315 13.36 -28.96 21.65
C ALA A 315 12.41 -29.61 22.67
N LEU A 316 12.46 -29.16 23.90
CA LEU A 316 11.62 -29.68 24.99
C LEU A 316 10.36 -28.82 25.11
N HIS A 317 9.20 -29.49 25.21
CA HIS A 317 7.94 -28.78 25.40
C HIS A 317 7.94 -27.95 26.71
N PRO A 318 7.50 -26.68 26.70
CA PRO A 318 7.65 -25.79 27.86
C PRO A 318 6.93 -26.28 29.15
N PHE A 319 5.88 -27.07 29.01
CA PHE A 319 5.14 -27.64 30.14
C PHE A 319 5.44 -29.13 30.42
N ASP A 320 6.30 -29.77 29.58
CA ASP A 320 6.64 -31.17 29.77
C ASP A 320 8.05 -31.48 29.20
N ALA A 321 9.05 -31.51 30.03
CA ALA A 321 10.43 -31.74 29.62
C ALA A 321 10.69 -33.16 29.05
N SER A 322 9.76 -34.11 29.23
CA SER A 322 9.85 -35.44 28.61
C SER A 322 9.36 -35.45 27.15
N TRP A 323 8.63 -34.42 26.74
CA TRP A 323 8.09 -34.29 25.40
C TRP A 323 9.09 -33.57 24.49
N ARG A 324 9.71 -34.32 23.60
CA ARG A 324 10.77 -33.88 22.69
C ARG A 324 10.19 -33.62 21.31
N LEU A 325 10.30 -32.39 20.83
CA LEU A 325 9.84 -31.94 19.51
C LEU A 325 11.03 -31.94 18.55
N PRO A 326 10.95 -32.56 17.36
CA PRO A 326 11.99 -32.46 16.35
C PRO A 326 12.04 -31.05 15.80
N VAL A 327 13.26 -30.57 15.51
CA VAL A 327 13.50 -29.24 14.95
C VAL A 327 13.87 -29.38 13.47
N TYR A 328 13.07 -28.78 12.59
CA TYR A 328 13.29 -28.75 11.14
C TYR A 328 13.78 -27.39 10.68
N VAL A 329 14.54 -27.31 9.60
CA VAL A 329 14.64 -26.11 8.77
C VAL A 329 13.58 -26.24 7.69
N ALA A 330 12.72 -25.23 7.50
CA ALA A 330 11.59 -25.31 6.59
C ALA A 330 11.52 -24.11 5.63
N ASN A 331 11.13 -24.38 4.36
CA ASN A 331 11.10 -23.38 3.29
C ASN A 331 9.97 -22.35 3.42
N PHE A 332 9.03 -22.55 4.34
CA PHE A 332 7.87 -21.66 4.54
C PHE A 332 7.97 -20.81 5.82
N ILE A 333 9.11 -20.84 6.50
CA ILE A 333 9.38 -19.99 7.68
C ILE A 333 10.28 -18.85 7.29
N LEU A 334 9.86 -17.63 7.63
CA LEU A 334 10.60 -16.39 7.34
C LEU A 334 11.32 -15.87 8.58
N MET A 335 12.57 -15.43 8.41
CA MET A 335 13.39 -14.87 9.49
C MET A 335 12.83 -13.53 9.98
N ASP A 336 12.18 -12.78 9.10
CA ASP A 336 11.71 -11.42 9.37
C ASP A 336 10.35 -11.36 10.09
N TYR A 337 9.75 -12.50 10.41
CA TYR A 337 8.52 -12.56 11.18
C TYR A 337 8.74 -13.27 12.53
N GLY A 338 8.49 -12.55 13.62
CA GLY A 338 8.73 -13.05 14.97
C GLY A 338 10.22 -13.27 15.25
N THR A 339 10.56 -14.49 15.63
CA THR A 339 11.94 -14.92 15.95
C THR A 339 12.61 -15.72 14.83
N GLY A 340 11.94 -15.92 13.70
CA GLY A 340 12.38 -16.85 12.65
C GLY A 340 12.23 -18.31 13.03
N ALA A 341 11.47 -18.60 14.09
CA ALA A 341 11.15 -19.95 14.56
C ALA A 341 9.67 -20.07 14.92
N ILE A 342 9.08 -21.22 14.68
CA ILE A 342 7.71 -21.57 15.09
C ILE A 342 7.67 -22.92 15.79
N PHE A 343 6.63 -23.17 16.57
CA PHE A 343 6.16 -24.53 16.83
C PHE A 343 4.99 -24.85 15.90
N GLY A 344 4.99 -26.02 15.30
CA GLY A 344 3.93 -26.45 14.39
C GLY A 344 2.78 -27.10 15.12
N CYS A 345 1.55 -26.56 14.94
CA CYS A 345 0.31 -27.14 15.44
C CYS A 345 -0.61 -27.57 14.29
N PRO A 346 -0.40 -28.76 13.70
CA PRO A 346 -0.99 -29.20 12.44
C PRO A 346 -2.50 -29.25 12.42
N ALA A 347 -3.13 -29.52 13.55
CA ALA A 347 -4.58 -29.57 13.61
C ALA A 347 -5.24 -28.19 13.44
N HIS A 348 -4.50 -27.08 13.62
CA HIS A 348 -5.01 -25.72 13.68
C HIS A 348 -4.27 -24.72 12.78
N ASP A 349 -3.34 -25.19 11.94
CA ASP A 349 -2.69 -24.43 10.86
C ASP A 349 -2.53 -25.32 9.63
N GLN A 350 -3.06 -24.90 8.48
CA GLN A 350 -3.07 -25.72 7.26
C GLN A 350 -1.66 -25.97 6.73
N ARG A 351 -0.73 -25.02 6.84
CA ARG A 351 0.65 -25.17 6.38
C ARG A 351 1.37 -26.25 7.20
N ASP A 352 1.13 -26.25 8.51
CA ASP A 352 1.66 -27.25 9.42
C ASP A 352 1.06 -28.63 9.14
N LEU A 353 -0.24 -28.69 8.80
CA LEU A 353 -0.93 -29.93 8.46
C LEU A 353 -0.38 -30.54 7.17
N ASP A 354 -0.21 -29.73 6.13
CA ASP A 354 0.40 -30.16 4.86
C ASP A 354 1.81 -30.72 5.10
N PHE A 355 2.58 -30.04 5.95
CA PHE A 355 3.91 -30.46 6.33
C PHE A 355 3.92 -31.82 7.05
N VAL A 356 3.12 -31.97 8.10
CA VAL A 356 3.12 -33.22 8.88
C VAL A 356 2.52 -34.39 8.11
N ASN A 357 1.57 -34.17 7.22
CA ASN A 357 1.04 -35.19 6.34
C ASN A 357 2.13 -35.71 5.39
N LYS A 358 2.97 -34.83 4.86
CA LYS A 358 4.10 -35.22 4.02
C LYS A 358 5.18 -36.00 4.77
N TYR A 359 5.52 -35.60 6.01
CA TYR A 359 6.61 -36.19 6.79
C TYR A 359 6.14 -37.25 7.78
N GLY A 360 4.83 -37.55 7.84
CA GLY A 360 4.29 -38.61 8.69
C GLY A 360 4.35 -38.32 10.20
N LEU A 361 4.32 -37.05 10.63
CA LEU A 361 4.46 -36.66 12.03
C LEU A 361 3.14 -36.69 12.81
N GLY A 362 1.99 -36.79 12.09
CA GLY A 362 0.67 -36.81 12.66
C GLY A 362 0.21 -35.49 13.27
N ASN A 363 -1.01 -35.43 13.77
CA ASN A 363 -1.57 -34.26 14.43
C ASN A 363 -2.37 -34.61 15.68
N VAL A 364 -2.66 -33.62 16.52
CA VAL A 364 -3.55 -33.73 17.69
C VAL A 364 -4.44 -32.50 17.72
N PRO A 365 -5.76 -32.64 17.53
CA PRO A 365 -6.69 -31.53 17.71
C PRO A 365 -6.73 -31.07 19.16
N VAL A 366 -6.58 -29.79 19.41
CA VAL A 366 -6.61 -29.18 20.75
C VAL A 366 -7.73 -28.15 20.91
N VAL A 367 -8.41 -27.79 19.80
CA VAL A 367 -9.63 -26.98 19.81
C VAL A 367 -10.73 -27.76 19.11
N CYS A 368 -11.87 -27.97 19.79
CA CYS A 368 -13.04 -28.67 19.27
C CYS A 368 -14.13 -27.67 18.88
N PRO A 369 -14.68 -27.73 17.65
CA PRO A 369 -15.80 -26.88 17.24
C PRO A 369 -17.01 -26.97 18.17
N PRO A 370 -17.81 -25.89 18.31
CA PRO A 370 -19.07 -25.98 19.07
C PRO A 370 -20.01 -27.02 18.50
N GLY A 371 -20.59 -27.87 19.41
CA GLY A 371 -21.56 -28.90 19.02
C GLY A 371 -20.97 -30.20 18.47
N VAL A 372 -19.64 -30.34 18.39
CA VAL A 372 -18.96 -31.56 17.99
C VAL A 372 -18.53 -32.34 19.23
N ASP A 373 -18.66 -33.68 19.21
CA ASP A 373 -18.17 -34.53 20.31
C ASP A 373 -16.62 -34.55 20.28
N PRO A 374 -15.97 -34.10 21.36
CA PRO A 374 -14.49 -34.08 21.46
C PRO A 374 -13.83 -35.44 21.26
N LYS A 375 -14.54 -36.56 21.57
CA LYS A 375 -13.98 -37.90 21.44
C LYS A 375 -13.94 -38.43 20.00
N THR A 376 -14.73 -37.82 19.11
CA THR A 376 -14.82 -38.23 17.70
C THR A 376 -14.22 -37.23 16.76
N PHE A 377 -13.82 -36.05 17.27
CA PHE A 377 -13.22 -34.98 16.45
C PHE A 377 -11.80 -35.34 16.02
N VAL A 378 -11.61 -35.48 14.71
CA VAL A 378 -10.31 -35.78 14.08
C VAL A 378 -10.06 -34.85 12.92
N ILE A 379 -8.78 -34.53 12.66
CA ILE A 379 -8.31 -33.70 11.54
C ILE A 379 -7.52 -34.62 10.58
N THR A 380 -7.84 -34.55 9.29
CA THR A 380 -7.15 -35.32 8.23
C THR A 380 -6.46 -34.40 7.22
N ASP A 381 -7.24 -33.74 6.35
CA ASP A 381 -6.71 -32.96 5.22
C ASP A 381 -6.96 -31.44 5.34
N THR A 382 -7.88 -31.05 6.24
CA THR A 382 -8.22 -29.65 6.47
C THR A 382 -8.07 -29.30 7.95
N ALA A 383 -7.21 -28.32 8.24
CA ALA A 383 -7.01 -27.81 9.59
C ALA A 383 -8.26 -27.02 10.06
N TYR A 384 -8.49 -27.03 11.37
CA TYR A 384 -9.56 -26.26 11.99
C TYR A 384 -8.98 -25.01 12.68
N ASP A 385 -9.30 -23.83 12.17
CA ASP A 385 -8.85 -22.52 12.70
C ASP A 385 -9.94 -21.70 13.40
N GLY A 386 -11.16 -22.27 13.51
CA GLY A 386 -12.32 -21.62 14.11
C GLY A 386 -12.31 -21.60 15.65
N ASP A 387 -13.34 -20.95 16.22
CA ASP A 387 -13.59 -20.89 17.65
C ASP A 387 -14.04 -22.25 18.21
N GLY A 388 -13.75 -22.47 19.51
CA GLY A 388 -14.14 -23.70 20.13
C GLY A 388 -13.71 -23.83 21.59
N THR A 389 -13.81 -25.06 22.09
CA THR A 389 -13.42 -25.44 23.45
C THR A 389 -12.14 -26.27 23.41
N MET A 390 -11.23 -25.98 24.33
CA MET A 390 -9.97 -26.72 24.46
C MET A 390 -10.18 -28.17 24.81
N ILE A 391 -9.45 -29.06 24.10
CA ILE A 391 -9.42 -30.50 24.30
C ILE A 391 -7.99 -31.01 24.20
N ASN A 392 -7.68 -32.20 24.74
CA ASN A 392 -6.35 -32.82 24.66
C ASN A 392 -5.21 -31.90 25.14
N SER A 393 -5.51 -30.88 25.94
CA SER A 393 -4.64 -29.81 26.35
C SER A 393 -4.40 -29.77 27.87
N ARG A 394 -4.61 -30.88 28.55
CA ARG A 394 -4.34 -31.06 30.00
C ARG A 394 -5.11 -30.01 30.83
N PHE A 395 -4.36 -29.07 31.46
CA PHE A 395 -4.96 -28.04 32.33
C PHE A 395 -5.78 -26.98 31.59
N LEU A 396 -5.75 -26.97 30.26
CA LEU A 396 -6.57 -26.07 29.42
C LEU A 396 -7.91 -26.74 29.00
N ASP A 397 -8.07 -28.03 29.20
CA ASP A 397 -9.27 -28.74 28.74
C ASP A 397 -10.54 -28.12 29.31
N GLY A 398 -11.53 -27.87 28.45
CA GLY A 398 -12.79 -27.23 28.80
C GLY A 398 -12.79 -25.69 28.78
N MET A 399 -11.65 -25.03 28.63
CA MET A 399 -11.55 -23.58 28.51
C MET A 399 -11.95 -23.12 27.11
N THR A 400 -12.35 -21.87 26.98
CA THR A 400 -12.40 -21.15 25.72
C THR A 400 -10.97 -20.82 25.25
N ILE A 401 -10.79 -20.53 23.96
CA ILE A 401 -9.50 -20.10 23.39
C ILE A 401 -8.91 -18.88 24.16
N THR A 402 -9.77 -17.91 24.49
CA THR A 402 -9.35 -16.69 25.19
C THR A 402 -8.86 -17.01 26.62
N GLU A 403 -9.58 -17.83 27.36
CA GLU A 403 -9.18 -18.26 28.70
C GLU A 403 -7.88 -19.08 28.64
N ALA A 404 -7.75 -19.97 27.67
CA ALA A 404 -6.55 -20.78 27.48
C ALA A 404 -5.31 -19.94 27.16
N LYS A 405 -5.43 -18.92 26.31
CA LYS A 405 -4.33 -17.98 26.01
C LYS A 405 -3.87 -17.27 27.27
N GLU A 406 -4.81 -16.80 28.08
CA GLU A 406 -4.50 -16.09 29.33
C GLU A 406 -3.83 -17.03 30.34
N GLU A 407 -4.34 -18.25 30.50
CA GLU A 407 -3.80 -19.25 31.43
C GLU A 407 -2.37 -19.68 31.03
N VAL A 408 -2.11 -19.86 29.73
CA VAL A 408 -0.76 -20.15 29.21
C VAL A 408 0.18 -18.98 29.47
N ALA A 409 -0.26 -17.73 29.21
CA ALA A 409 0.53 -16.54 29.45
C ALA A 409 0.94 -16.45 30.92
N GLN A 410 -0.02 -16.56 31.84
CA GLN A 410 0.23 -16.51 33.29
C GLN A 410 1.22 -17.59 33.73
N ARG A 411 1.08 -18.80 33.23
CA ARG A 411 2.00 -19.90 33.59
C ARG A 411 3.39 -19.75 33.03
N LEU A 412 3.54 -19.15 31.84
CA LEU A 412 4.85 -18.86 31.23
C LEU A 412 5.53 -17.67 31.93
N GLU A 413 4.79 -16.59 32.21
CA GLU A 413 5.29 -15.43 32.95
C GLU A 413 5.88 -15.83 34.32
N ILE A 414 5.22 -16.73 35.04
CA ILE A 414 5.69 -17.23 36.35
C ILE A 414 7.01 -17.99 36.20
N ARG A 415 7.31 -18.60 35.06
CA ARG A 415 8.54 -19.36 34.81
C ARG A 415 9.75 -18.53 34.43
N SER A 416 9.55 -17.33 33.87
CA SER A 416 10.61 -16.54 33.26
C SER A 416 11.31 -15.55 34.14
N TYR A 417 11.06 -15.59 35.44
CA TYR A 417 11.80 -14.72 36.40
C TYR A 417 13.29 -15.07 36.41
N ARG A 418 14.15 -14.18 35.93
CA ARG A 418 15.58 -14.22 36.09
C ARG A 418 15.93 -13.69 37.49
N LEU A 419 16.49 -14.53 38.34
CA LEU A 419 17.08 -14.09 39.61
C LEU A 419 18.49 -13.57 39.35
N ASP A 420 18.67 -12.25 39.40
CA ASP A 420 19.98 -11.63 39.47
C ASP A 420 20.45 -11.74 40.92
N LEU A 421 21.45 -12.57 41.15
CA LEU A 421 22.01 -12.78 42.48
C LEU A 421 23.09 -11.75 42.80
N PRO A 422 23.26 -11.35 44.08
CA PRO A 422 24.30 -10.41 44.50
C PRO A 422 25.71 -10.91 44.12
N GLU A 423 26.59 -9.95 43.86
CA GLU A 423 28.00 -10.18 43.58
C GLU A 423 28.67 -11.01 44.73
N GLY A 424 29.20 -12.19 44.40
CA GLY A 424 29.78 -13.13 45.35
C GLY A 424 29.01 -14.45 45.57
N ALA A 425 27.74 -14.54 45.09
CA ALA A 425 27.00 -15.80 45.12
C ALA A 425 27.50 -16.75 44.03
N ARG A 426 28.13 -17.86 44.38
CA ARG A 426 28.57 -18.90 43.44
C ARG A 426 27.37 -19.70 42.96
N MET A 427 26.62 -19.20 41.95
CA MET A 427 25.62 -19.98 41.22
C MET A 427 25.85 -19.86 39.73
N ARG A 428 25.59 -20.96 39.00
CA ARG A 428 25.67 -20.96 37.52
C ARG A 428 24.54 -20.07 36.96
N PRO A 429 24.82 -19.18 36.04
CA PRO A 429 23.77 -18.41 35.39
C PRO A 429 22.88 -19.34 34.58
N LYS A 430 21.57 -19.14 34.67
CA LYS A 430 20.49 -19.83 33.94
C LYS A 430 19.96 -21.11 34.61
N MET A 431 19.05 -20.97 35.53
CA MET A 431 18.11 -22.04 35.86
C MET A 431 16.68 -21.52 35.87
N LEU A 432 15.81 -22.22 35.12
CA LEU A 432 14.37 -22.03 35.14
C LEU A 432 13.82 -22.54 36.48
N VAL A 433 13.08 -21.71 37.20
CA VAL A 433 12.43 -22.07 38.44
C VAL A 433 11.02 -22.55 38.16
N SER A 434 10.73 -23.80 38.55
CA SER A 434 9.37 -24.35 38.42
C SER A 434 8.54 -24.03 39.67
N PRO A 435 7.28 -23.53 39.55
CA PRO A 435 6.42 -23.29 40.69
C PRO A 435 6.05 -24.60 41.38
N ALA A 436 6.24 -24.66 42.70
CA ALA A 436 5.98 -25.88 43.45
C ALA A 436 4.64 -25.90 44.21
N VAL A 437 3.93 -24.77 44.34
CA VAL A 437 2.64 -24.66 45.09
C VAL A 437 1.84 -23.46 44.60
N PRO A 438 0.49 -23.51 44.55
CA PRO A 438 -0.37 -22.37 44.19
C PRO A 438 -0.25 -21.22 45.24
N PRO A 439 -0.61 -19.97 44.81
CA PRO A 439 -0.37 -18.80 45.63
C PRO A 439 -1.21 -18.78 46.92
N PHE A 440 -0.58 -18.45 48.05
CA PHE A 440 -1.24 -17.91 49.24
C PHE A 440 -1.40 -16.41 49.08
N GLU A 441 -2.49 -15.82 49.55
CA GLU A 441 -2.82 -14.40 49.40
C GLU A 441 -1.60 -13.46 49.34
N GLY A 442 -1.23 -12.99 48.15
CA GLY A 442 -0.19 -11.98 47.92
C GLY A 442 1.27 -12.47 47.89
N GLU A 443 1.56 -13.75 48.02
CA GLU A 443 2.92 -14.29 47.97
C GLU A 443 3.04 -15.47 46.99
N TRP A 444 4.08 -15.43 46.13
CA TRP A 444 4.46 -16.50 45.21
C TRP A 444 5.65 -17.25 45.79
N ARG A 445 5.64 -18.59 45.81
CA ARG A 445 6.74 -19.42 46.34
C ARG A 445 7.26 -20.37 45.27
N PHE A 446 8.59 -20.37 45.07
CA PHE A 446 9.29 -21.28 44.18
C PHE A 446 10.21 -22.19 44.99
N LYS A 447 10.44 -23.41 44.52
CA LYS A 447 11.38 -24.35 45.13
C LYS A 447 12.63 -24.45 44.26
N TYR A 448 13.76 -24.12 44.85
CA TYR A 448 15.07 -24.21 44.18
C TYR A 448 16.03 -25.02 45.08
N GLU A 449 16.48 -26.20 44.61
CA GLU A 449 17.31 -27.15 45.33
C GLU A 449 16.88 -27.30 46.80
N HIS A 450 17.52 -26.54 47.72
CA HIS A 450 17.24 -26.55 49.16
C HIS A 450 16.64 -25.24 49.67
N TYR A 451 16.22 -24.33 48.75
CA TYR A 451 15.64 -23.04 49.12
C TYR A 451 14.25 -22.87 48.58
N SER A 452 13.40 -22.19 49.33
CA SER A 452 12.12 -21.65 48.83
C SER A 452 12.29 -20.14 48.63
N VAL A 453 12.03 -19.63 47.47
CA VAL A 453 12.02 -18.20 47.14
C VAL A 453 10.60 -17.71 47.12
N GLY A 454 10.29 -16.63 47.81
CA GLY A 454 8.98 -15.99 47.79
C GLY A 454 9.05 -14.58 47.20
N ILE A 455 8.00 -14.16 46.54
CA ILE A 455 7.81 -12.81 45.99
C ILE A 455 6.67 -12.16 46.75
N LYS A 456 6.88 -10.98 47.31
CA LYS A 456 5.81 -10.18 47.93
C LYS A 456 5.06 -9.34 46.89
N SER A 457 3.86 -8.94 47.23
CA SER A 457 3.03 -8.07 46.39
C SER A 457 3.64 -6.71 46.05
N ASP A 458 4.67 -6.29 46.81
CA ASP A 458 5.46 -5.09 46.60
C ASP A 458 6.67 -5.28 45.65
N GLY A 459 6.84 -6.46 45.07
CA GLY A 459 7.94 -6.80 44.15
C GLY A 459 9.26 -7.18 44.84
N HIS A 460 9.31 -7.29 46.19
CA HIS A 460 10.50 -7.72 46.90
C HIS A 460 10.58 -9.25 47.00
N TYR A 461 11.79 -9.79 46.85
CA TYR A 461 12.09 -11.21 46.98
C TYR A 461 12.60 -11.58 48.37
N TYR A 462 12.25 -12.74 48.85
CA TYR A 462 12.87 -13.33 50.02
C TYR A 462 13.20 -14.81 49.78
N ALA A 463 14.32 -15.30 50.25
CA ALA A 463 14.72 -16.70 50.21
C ALA A 463 14.63 -17.31 51.61
N ILE A 464 13.96 -18.45 51.74
CA ILE A 464 13.92 -19.24 52.96
C ILE A 464 14.72 -20.52 52.74
N GLY A 465 15.87 -20.67 53.34
CA GLY A 465 16.73 -21.84 53.22
C GLY A 465 17.07 -22.49 54.54
N ARG A 466 17.25 -23.82 54.58
CA ARG A 466 17.92 -24.52 55.68
C ARG A 466 19.37 -24.76 55.28
N MET A 467 20.28 -23.98 55.78
CA MET A 467 21.69 -24.41 55.79
C MET A 467 21.94 -25.33 57.01
N LYS A 468 22.68 -26.42 56.80
CA LYS A 468 23.05 -27.36 57.83
C LYS A 468 23.90 -26.75 58.98
N SER A 469 24.30 -25.50 58.92
CA SER A 469 25.19 -24.80 59.84
C SER A 469 24.67 -23.52 60.49
N PHE A 470 23.38 -23.08 60.18
CA PHE A 470 22.83 -21.87 60.78
C PHE A 470 21.52 -22.15 61.52
N GLN A 471 21.47 -21.77 62.78
CA GLN A 471 20.26 -21.91 63.63
C GLN A 471 19.29 -20.72 63.59
N ARG A 472 19.45 -19.78 62.67
CA ARG A 472 18.54 -18.64 62.47
C ARG A 472 17.93 -18.59 61.08
N ARG A 473 16.67 -18.21 61.01
CA ARG A 473 16.00 -17.80 59.79
C ARG A 473 16.59 -16.46 59.34
N ASP A 474 17.52 -16.50 58.42
CA ASP A 474 18.01 -15.30 57.78
C ASP A 474 17.13 -15.05 56.55
N VAL A 475 16.34 -13.96 56.61
CA VAL A 475 15.60 -13.42 55.46
C VAL A 475 16.59 -12.54 54.73
N LEU A 476 17.13 -13.03 53.61
CA LEU A 476 17.90 -12.20 52.67
C LEU A 476 16.90 -11.38 51.86
N THR A 477 16.76 -10.11 52.18
CA THR A 477 15.99 -9.15 51.34
C THR A 477 16.89 -8.75 50.18
N LEU A 478 16.60 -9.20 49.00
CA LEU A 478 17.29 -8.79 47.75
C LEU A 478 16.83 -7.38 47.38
N ALA A 479 17.77 -6.44 47.30
CA ALA A 479 17.51 -5.00 47.25
C ALA A 479 17.11 -4.44 45.86
N LYS A 480 16.84 -5.26 44.86
CA LYS A 480 16.38 -4.78 43.55
C LYS A 480 15.22 -5.61 43.03
N PRO A 481 14.12 -4.98 42.56
CA PRO A 481 13.06 -5.70 41.87
C PRO A 481 13.64 -6.26 40.55
N VAL A 482 13.51 -7.56 40.34
CA VAL A 482 13.79 -8.19 39.04
C VAL A 482 12.63 -7.79 38.14
N LYS A 483 12.95 -7.16 37.03
CA LYS A 483 11.95 -6.86 36.02
C LYS A 483 11.44 -8.20 35.48
N ALA A 484 10.14 -8.44 35.61
CA ALA A 484 9.50 -9.58 34.90
C ALA A 484 9.87 -9.49 33.42
N VAL A 485 10.33 -10.58 32.84
CA VAL A 485 10.49 -10.64 31.40
C VAL A 485 9.07 -10.65 30.86
N ASP A 486 8.64 -9.55 30.28
CA ASP A 486 7.32 -9.45 29.66
C ASP A 486 7.33 -10.38 28.43
N GLU A 487 6.66 -11.51 28.56
CA GLU A 487 6.56 -12.51 27.50
C GLU A 487 5.47 -12.15 26.48
N ARG A 488 4.60 -11.19 26.83
CA ARG A 488 3.60 -10.62 25.94
C ARG A 488 4.26 -9.60 25.02
N GLN A 489 4.07 -9.79 23.73
CA GLN A 489 4.65 -8.93 22.71
C GLN A 489 3.59 -8.52 21.70
N ILE A 490 3.74 -7.28 21.24
CA ILE A 490 3.02 -6.77 20.09
C ILE A 490 4.00 -6.72 18.93
N ASN A 491 3.71 -7.46 17.88
CA ASN A 491 4.48 -7.46 16.65
C ASN A 491 3.66 -6.86 15.52
N TYR A 492 4.35 -6.22 14.59
CA TYR A 492 3.76 -5.67 13.37
C TYR A 492 4.38 -6.36 12.16
N ARG A 493 3.55 -6.60 11.15
CA ARG A 493 4.04 -7.11 9.85
C ARG A 493 4.71 -6.02 9.03
N LEU A 494 4.28 -4.76 9.25
CA LEU A 494 4.87 -3.59 8.61
C LEU A 494 6.38 -3.58 8.84
N ARG A 495 7.14 -3.31 7.77
CA ARG A 495 8.60 -3.17 7.79
C ARG A 495 9.00 -1.75 7.47
N ASP A 496 10.23 -1.37 7.87
CA ASP A 496 10.78 -0.09 7.49
C ASP A 496 10.82 0.08 5.97
N TRP A 497 10.53 1.27 5.52
CA TRP A 497 10.48 1.62 4.11
C TRP A 497 11.89 1.80 3.53
N GLY A 498 12.36 0.84 2.75
CA GLY A 498 13.64 0.91 2.03
C GLY A 498 13.56 1.87 0.85
N ILE A 499 14.33 2.96 0.92
CA ILE A 499 14.24 4.05 -0.06
C ILE A 499 15.39 4.08 -1.08
N SER A 500 16.43 3.28 -0.94
CA SER A 500 17.58 3.26 -1.87
C SER A 500 17.23 2.59 -3.19
N ARG A 501 17.53 3.27 -4.31
CA ARG A 501 17.42 2.72 -5.67
C ARG A 501 18.71 2.97 -6.45
N GLN A 502 19.22 1.92 -7.09
CA GLN A 502 20.43 1.98 -7.94
C GLN A 502 20.03 2.41 -9.34
N ARG A 503 19.54 3.67 -9.44
CA ARG A 503 18.98 4.27 -10.64
C ARG A 503 19.49 5.69 -10.83
N TYR A 504 19.51 6.16 -12.09
CA TYR A 504 19.85 7.53 -12.42
C TYR A 504 18.65 8.47 -12.24
N TRP A 505 17.48 8.14 -12.83
CA TRP A 505 16.33 9.06 -12.88
C TRP A 505 15.50 8.97 -11.59
N GLY A 506 15.99 9.64 -10.55
CA GLY A 506 15.42 9.73 -9.22
C GLY A 506 16.09 10.81 -8.39
N CYS A 507 15.48 11.18 -7.26
CA CYS A 507 16.03 12.17 -6.34
C CYS A 507 17.33 11.65 -5.70
N PRO A 508 18.49 12.31 -5.87
CA PRO A 508 19.74 11.89 -5.24
C PRO A 508 19.66 11.98 -3.71
N ILE A 509 20.14 10.95 -3.02
CA ILE A 509 20.25 10.96 -1.55
C ILE A 509 21.41 11.90 -1.15
N PRO A 510 21.17 12.95 -0.34
CA PRO A 510 22.11 14.04 -0.13
C PRO A 510 23.17 13.74 0.94
N VAL A 511 23.95 12.66 0.74
CA VAL A 511 24.96 12.18 1.70
C VAL A 511 26.30 11.97 1.03
N ILE A 512 27.37 12.10 1.80
CA ILE A 512 28.75 11.91 1.39
C ILE A 512 29.40 10.85 2.29
N HIS A 513 30.07 9.88 1.69
CA HIS A 513 30.83 8.84 2.38
C HIS A 513 32.30 9.24 2.45
N CYS A 514 32.79 9.45 3.65
CA CYS A 514 34.18 9.82 3.95
C CYS A 514 34.88 8.70 4.75
N ALA A 515 36.01 8.26 4.33
CA ALA A 515 36.79 7.22 5.04
C ALA A 515 37.15 7.62 6.48
N LYS A 516 37.30 8.93 6.76
CA LYS A 516 37.66 9.45 8.09
C LYS A 516 36.42 9.80 8.92
N CYS A 517 35.40 10.40 8.33
CA CYS A 517 34.26 10.99 9.03
C CYS A 517 33.00 10.10 8.96
N GLY A 518 33.03 8.99 8.21
CA GLY A 518 31.87 8.13 8.00
C GLY A 518 30.86 8.75 7.04
N VAL A 519 29.59 8.66 7.39
CA VAL A 519 28.47 9.24 6.64
C VAL A 519 28.31 10.72 7.03
N VAL A 520 28.43 11.62 6.06
CA VAL A 520 28.39 13.07 6.27
C VAL A 520 27.26 13.67 5.43
N PRO A 521 26.28 14.38 6.03
CA PRO A 521 25.27 15.11 5.30
C PRO A 521 25.86 16.15 4.36
N VAL A 522 25.25 16.34 3.20
CA VAL A 522 25.55 17.50 2.34
C VAL A 522 25.09 18.77 3.06
N PRO A 523 25.90 19.83 3.13
CA PRO A 523 25.48 21.08 3.73
C PRO A 523 24.25 21.67 3.03
N GLU A 524 23.29 22.21 3.78
CA GLU A 524 22.02 22.72 3.24
C GLU A 524 22.22 23.79 2.16
N LYS A 525 23.27 24.62 2.32
CA LYS A 525 23.64 25.64 1.30
C LYS A 525 24.06 25.08 -0.05
N ASP A 526 24.44 23.81 -0.09
CA ASP A 526 24.90 23.08 -1.27
C ASP A 526 23.81 22.22 -1.90
N LEU A 527 22.58 22.29 -1.37
CA LEU A 527 21.40 21.67 -1.96
C LEU A 527 20.80 22.53 -3.08
N PRO A 528 20.25 21.93 -4.11
CA PRO A 528 20.08 20.48 -4.33
C PRO A 528 21.36 19.81 -4.86
N VAL A 529 21.57 18.55 -4.48
CA VAL A 529 22.46 17.65 -5.21
C VAL A 529 21.77 17.30 -6.52
N THR A 530 22.25 17.82 -7.64
CA THR A 530 21.62 17.61 -8.95
C THR A 530 22.20 16.40 -9.68
N LEU A 531 21.37 15.79 -10.53
CA LEU A 531 21.82 14.75 -11.46
C LEU A 531 22.73 15.32 -12.55
N PRO A 532 23.79 14.60 -12.98
CA PRO A 532 24.62 14.99 -14.11
C PRO A 532 23.89 14.79 -15.44
N ASP A 533 23.99 15.72 -16.36
CA ASP A 533 23.38 15.58 -17.70
C ASP A 533 24.24 14.73 -18.67
N ASP A 534 25.53 14.51 -18.37
CA ASP A 534 26.49 13.75 -19.16
C ASP A 534 26.62 12.28 -18.73
N VAL A 535 25.51 11.67 -18.34
CA VAL A 535 25.46 10.26 -17.91
C VAL A 535 25.42 9.31 -19.12
N SER A 536 26.13 8.16 -18.99
CA SER A 536 26.06 7.09 -19.98
C SER A 536 25.24 5.90 -19.45
N PHE A 537 24.52 5.25 -20.35
CA PHE A 537 23.73 4.05 -20.12
C PHE A 537 24.24 2.84 -20.94
N ASP A 538 25.51 2.85 -21.29
CA ASP A 538 26.15 1.87 -22.16
C ASP A 538 26.39 0.49 -21.48
N ARG A 539 26.23 0.44 -20.17
CA ARG A 539 26.44 -0.79 -19.38
C ARG A 539 25.40 -0.93 -18.25
N PRO A 540 25.08 -2.18 -17.85
CA PRO A 540 24.19 -2.43 -16.73
C PRO A 540 24.70 -1.89 -15.39
N GLY A 541 23.80 -1.66 -14.46
CA GLY A 541 24.07 -1.22 -13.10
C GLY A 541 23.74 0.27 -12.89
N ASN A 542 24.20 0.82 -11.76
CA ASN A 542 23.89 2.20 -11.38
C ASN A 542 24.70 3.21 -12.22
N PRO A 543 24.08 4.01 -13.11
CA PRO A 543 24.78 4.97 -13.96
C PRO A 543 25.53 6.04 -13.17
N LEU A 544 25.03 6.45 -12.00
CA LEU A 544 25.68 7.41 -11.11
C LEU A 544 26.97 6.85 -10.50
N ASP A 545 26.98 5.55 -10.20
CA ASP A 545 28.19 4.89 -9.71
C ASP A 545 29.25 4.74 -10.80
N HIS A 546 28.82 4.63 -12.04
CA HIS A 546 29.72 4.55 -13.19
C HIS A 546 30.23 5.94 -13.65
N HIS A 547 29.59 7.04 -13.19
CA HIS A 547 29.97 8.39 -13.63
C HIS A 547 31.40 8.73 -13.19
N PRO A 548 32.26 9.24 -14.11
CA PRO A 548 33.68 9.38 -13.84
C PRO A 548 34.01 10.41 -12.75
N THR A 549 33.25 11.49 -12.64
CA THR A 549 33.57 12.63 -11.78
C THR A 549 32.50 12.96 -10.75
N TRP A 550 31.21 12.82 -11.07
CA TRP A 550 30.08 13.29 -10.24
C TRP A 550 30.11 12.73 -8.80
N LYS A 551 30.50 11.46 -8.65
CA LYS A 551 30.57 10.80 -7.33
C LYS A 551 31.77 11.24 -6.48
N THR A 552 32.80 11.88 -7.08
CA THR A 552 34.04 12.24 -6.38
C THR A 552 33.94 13.66 -5.85
N VAL A 553 34.04 13.82 -4.54
CA VAL A 553 33.90 15.12 -3.87
C VAL A 553 34.90 15.27 -2.73
N LYS A 554 35.01 16.48 -2.18
CA LYS A 554 35.68 16.71 -0.89
C LYS A 554 34.68 16.56 0.27
N CYS A 555 35.13 15.94 1.34
CA CYS A 555 34.34 15.86 2.56
C CYS A 555 34.12 17.26 3.14
N PRO A 556 32.88 17.70 3.36
CA PRO A 556 32.60 19.03 3.91
C PRO A 556 33.06 19.18 5.37
N GLN A 557 33.26 18.07 6.09
CA GLN A 557 33.72 18.11 7.50
C GLN A 557 35.25 18.13 7.66
N CYS A 558 36.00 17.34 6.86
CA CYS A 558 37.45 17.25 7.02
C CYS A 558 38.26 17.72 5.79
N GLY A 559 37.63 18.08 4.68
CA GLY A 559 38.27 18.50 3.44
C GLY A 559 38.95 17.39 2.63
N GLY A 560 39.03 16.17 3.15
CA GLY A 560 39.66 15.01 2.51
C GLY A 560 38.84 14.48 1.32
N PRO A 561 39.41 13.54 0.53
CA PRO A 561 38.68 12.88 -0.55
C PRO A 561 37.52 12.08 0.00
N ALA A 562 36.38 12.18 -0.67
CA ALA A 562 35.14 11.51 -0.28
C ALA A 562 34.29 11.18 -1.52
N ARG A 563 33.22 10.43 -1.33
CA ARG A 563 32.32 9.98 -2.38
C ARG A 563 30.88 10.35 -2.05
N ARG A 564 30.14 10.87 -3.02
CA ARG A 564 28.68 11.03 -2.90
C ARG A 564 28.01 9.68 -2.80
N GLU A 565 26.87 9.65 -2.13
CA GLU A 565 25.91 8.56 -2.29
C GLU A 565 25.46 8.51 -3.76
N THR A 566 25.41 7.31 -4.32
CA THR A 566 25.05 7.09 -5.73
C THR A 566 23.65 6.49 -5.88
N ASP A 567 23.03 6.06 -4.78
CA ASP A 567 21.63 5.67 -4.78
C ASP A 567 20.72 6.90 -4.86
N THR A 568 19.60 6.75 -5.54
CA THR A 568 18.50 7.71 -5.55
C THR A 568 17.37 7.23 -4.66
N MET A 569 16.48 8.12 -4.27
CA MET A 569 15.32 7.77 -3.46
C MET A 569 14.27 7.04 -4.30
N ASP A 570 13.54 6.14 -3.65
CA ASP A 570 12.29 5.58 -4.16
C ASP A 570 11.33 6.68 -4.58
N THR A 571 10.70 6.56 -5.74
CA THR A 571 9.78 7.56 -6.28
C THR A 571 8.52 7.77 -5.44
N PHE A 572 8.15 6.81 -4.59
CA PHE A 572 7.10 7.04 -3.61
C PHE A 572 7.45 8.12 -2.58
N VAL A 573 8.72 8.43 -2.37
CA VAL A 573 9.14 9.59 -1.56
C VAL A 573 8.70 10.89 -2.24
N ASP A 574 8.86 10.96 -3.57
CA ASP A 574 8.48 12.12 -4.38
C ASP A 574 6.98 12.40 -4.27
N SER A 575 6.15 11.36 -4.31
CA SER A 575 4.70 11.47 -4.25
C SER A 575 4.13 11.52 -2.82
N SER A 576 4.95 11.44 -1.77
CA SER A 576 4.45 11.39 -0.39
C SER A 576 4.17 12.75 0.25
N TRP A 577 4.44 13.87 -0.43
CA TRP A 577 4.30 15.23 0.11
C TRP A 577 3.92 16.30 -0.92
N TYR A 578 3.62 15.94 -2.15
CA TYR A 578 3.29 16.88 -3.23
C TYR A 578 1.99 17.66 -2.97
N PHE A 579 1.07 17.10 -2.23
CA PHE A 579 -0.19 17.71 -1.84
C PHE A 579 0.02 18.84 -0.83
N GLU A 580 1.02 18.78 0.05
CA GLU A 580 1.43 19.91 0.89
C GLU A 580 2.14 20.96 0.03
N ARG A 581 2.99 20.55 -0.93
CA ARG A 581 3.72 21.48 -1.82
C ARG A 581 2.79 22.31 -2.68
N PHE A 582 1.69 21.76 -3.15
CA PHE A 582 0.70 22.48 -3.96
C PHE A 582 0.08 23.67 -3.24
N THR A 583 0.09 23.71 -1.92
CA THR A 583 -0.50 24.81 -1.15
C THR A 583 0.27 26.12 -1.33
N ASP A 584 1.60 26.05 -1.52
CA ASP A 584 2.46 27.16 -1.90
C ASP A 584 3.69 26.66 -2.68
N PRO A 585 3.59 26.40 -3.98
CA PRO A 585 4.67 25.85 -4.77
C PRO A 585 5.79 26.88 -5.04
N TRP A 586 5.59 28.15 -4.73
CA TRP A 586 6.53 29.23 -5.02
C TRP A 586 7.54 29.50 -3.91
N ILE A 587 7.27 29.06 -2.68
CA ILE A 587 8.20 29.24 -1.56
C ILE A 587 9.52 28.50 -1.85
N LYS A 588 10.66 29.21 -1.68
CA LYS A 588 12.01 28.68 -1.97
C LYS A 588 12.82 28.34 -0.73
N SER A 589 12.40 28.85 0.42
CA SER A 589 13.14 28.74 1.69
C SER A 589 12.81 27.47 2.46
N ALA A 590 11.63 26.88 2.23
CA ALA A 590 11.13 25.72 2.97
C ALA A 590 10.28 24.82 2.04
N PRO A 591 10.01 23.56 2.41
CA PRO A 591 9.11 22.69 1.65
C PRO A 591 7.67 23.22 1.61
N THR A 592 7.22 23.90 2.67
CA THR A 592 5.89 24.47 2.82
C THR A 592 5.95 25.83 3.53
N ASP A 593 4.97 26.68 3.29
CA ASP A 593 4.63 27.80 4.19
C ASP A 593 3.66 27.26 5.24
N VAL A 594 4.08 27.21 6.50
CA VAL A 594 3.33 26.54 7.58
C VAL A 594 1.95 27.14 7.80
N PRO A 595 1.74 28.46 7.88
CA PRO A 595 0.43 29.07 7.90
C PRO A 595 -0.46 28.67 6.73
N ILE A 596 0.09 28.71 5.50
CA ILE A 596 -0.68 28.43 4.28
C ILE A 596 -1.01 26.93 4.18
N VAL A 597 -0.04 26.04 4.43
CA VAL A 597 -0.31 24.59 4.38
C VAL A 597 -1.35 24.18 5.42
N ASN A 598 -1.30 24.76 6.62
CA ASN A 598 -2.31 24.47 7.66
C ASN A 598 -3.70 25.06 7.37
N ALA A 599 -3.78 26.10 6.55
CA ALA A 599 -5.05 26.65 6.09
C ALA A 599 -5.71 25.77 5.02
N TRP A 600 -4.93 25.15 4.14
CA TRP A 600 -5.44 24.33 3.05
C TRP A 600 -5.59 22.84 3.40
N MET A 601 -4.63 22.28 4.17
CA MET A 601 -4.68 20.88 4.55
C MET A 601 -5.70 20.60 5.68
N PRO A 602 -6.20 19.38 5.80
CA PRO A 602 -6.01 18.23 4.89
C PRO A 602 -6.76 18.39 3.56
N VAL A 603 -6.41 17.58 2.57
CA VAL A 603 -7.17 17.46 1.32
C VAL A 603 -8.58 16.97 1.65
N ASP A 604 -9.61 17.73 1.23
CA ASP A 604 -11.00 17.40 1.57
C ASP A 604 -11.54 16.22 0.77
N GLN A 605 -11.15 16.11 -0.51
CA GLN A 605 -11.49 14.99 -1.36
C GLN A 605 -10.28 14.59 -2.22
N TYR A 606 -9.77 13.39 -1.99
CA TYR A 606 -8.70 12.77 -2.75
C TYR A 606 -9.26 11.65 -3.63
N ILE A 607 -8.85 11.57 -4.90
CA ILE A 607 -9.38 10.62 -5.87
C ILE A 607 -8.24 9.90 -6.56
N GLY A 608 -8.28 8.57 -6.61
CA GLY A 608 -7.22 7.79 -7.27
C GLY A 608 -7.45 6.28 -7.23
N GLY A 609 -6.49 5.52 -7.76
CA GLY A 609 -6.57 4.07 -7.87
C GLY A 609 -6.41 3.34 -6.54
N ILE A 610 -7.17 2.25 -6.36
CA ILE A 610 -7.10 1.41 -5.15
C ILE A 610 -5.75 0.67 -5.02
N GLU A 611 -5.01 0.51 -6.10
CA GLU A 611 -3.67 -0.08 -6.13
C GLU A 611 -2.66 0.62 -5.21
N HIS A 612 -2.93 1.88 -4.89
CA HIS A 612 -2.10 2.69 -4.00
C HIS A 612 -2.43 2.53 -2.51
N ALA A 613 -3.40 1.69 -2.15
CA ALA A 613 -3.90 1.56 -0.77
C ALA A 613 -2.81 1.31 0.28
N ILE A 614 -1.85 0.44 0.00
CA ILE A 614 -0.76 0.03 0.90
C ILE A 614 0.62 0.58 0.51
N LEU A 615 0.69 1.39 -0.54
CA LEU A 615 1.90 2.05 -1.05
C LEU A 615 1.79 3.55 -0.80
N HIS A 616 1.49 4.34 -1.83
CA HIS A 616 1.42 5.79 -1.78
C HIS A 616 0.56 6.31 -0.61
N LEU A 617 -0.65 5.76 -0.39
CA LEU A 617 -1.54 6.24 0.69
C LEU A 617 -0.96 6.00 2.08
N LEU A 618 -0.33 4.85 2.31
CA LEU A 618 0.29 4.55 3.59
C LEU A 618 1.56 5.40 3.81
N TYR A 619 2.38 5.54 2.76
CA TYR A 619 3.60 6.34 2.82
C TYR A 619 3.30 7.83 3.00
N SER A 620 2.28 8.38 2.36
CA SER A 620 1.82 9.76 2.56
C SER A 620 1.41 10.02 4.01
N ARG A 621 0.68 9.10 4.63
CA ARG A 621 0.29 9.19 6.04
C ARG A 621 1.49 9.21 6.99
N PHE A 622 2.49 8.38 6.71
CA PHE A 622 3.75 8.39 7.45
C PHE A 622 4.53 9.69 7.21
N PHE A 623 4.65 10.12 5.95
CA PHE A 623 5.47 11.28 5.57
C PHE A 623 4.90 12.58 6.16
N THR A 624 3.59 12.75 6.17
CA THR A 624 2.90 13.88 6.84
C THR A 624 3.24 13.92 8.33
N ARG A 625 3.29 12.76 9.04
CA ARG A 625 3.73 12.68 10.43
C ARG A 625 5.18 13.06 10.61
N ALA A 626 6.04 12.63 9.70
CA ALA A 626 7.45 13.01 9.71
C ALA A 626 7.62 14.52 9.49
N MET A 627 6.88 15.12 8.57
CA MET A 627 6.84 16.56 8.34
C MET A 627 6.28 17.33 9.55
N LYS A 628 5.28 16.79 10.24
CA LYS A 628 4.78 17.37 11.50
C LYS A 628 5.85 17.34 12.58
N LYS A 629 6.57 16.23 12.73
CA LYS A 629 7.67 16.10 13.71
C LYS A 629 8.79 17.10 13.44
N THR A 630 9.03 17.48 12.20
CA THR A 630 10.04 18.46 11.79
C THR A 630 9.48 19.88 11.63
N GLY A 631 8.20 20.10 11.88
CA GLY A 631 7.59 21.44 11.95
C GLY A 631 7.13 22.02 10.62
N HIS A 632 6.98 21.22 9.58
CA HIS A 632 6.57 21.67 8.24
C HIS A 632 5.05 21.65 8.04
N VAL A 633 4.29 20.94 8.88
CA VAL A 633 2.84 20.85 8.83
C VAL A 633 2.27 20.59 10.23
N GLY A 634 1.00 20.92 10.46
CA GLY A 634 0.35 20.82 11.78
C GLY A 634 -0.57 19.61 11.99
N LEU A 635 -0.73 18.74 10.99
CA LEU A 635 -1.70 17.63 11.01
C LEU A 635 -1.00 16.26 10.91
N ASP A 636 -1.77 15.20 11.22
CA ASP A 636 -1.30 13.81 11.17
C ASP A 636 -1.79 13.05 9.92
N GLU A 637 -2.99 13.42 9.43
CA GLU A 637 -3.61 12.74 8.28
C GLU A 637 -3.74 13.69 7.09
N PRO A 638 -3.19 13.34 5.92
CA PRO A 638 -3.17 14.22 4.77
C PRO A 638 -4.52 14.32 4.04
N PHE A 639 -5.39 13.29 4.12
CA PHE A 639 -6.60 13.17 3.33
C PHE A 639 -7.81 12.90 4.21
N THR A 640 -8.80 13.83 4.23
CA THR A 640 -10.05 13.65 4.96
C THR A 640 -10.95 12.65 4.24
N GLY A 641 -11.19 12.85 2.95
CA GLY A 641 -12.00 11.98 2.11
C GLY A 641 -11.15 11.31 1.04
N LEU A 642 -11.33 10.02 0.87
CA LEU A 642 -10.71 9.24 -0.20
C LEU A 642 -11.80 8.59 -1.04
N PHE A 643 -11.63 8.67 -2.35
CA PHE A 643 -12.46 7.93 -3.30
C PHE A 643 -11.59 7.10 -4.24
N THR A 644 -11.96 5.83 -4.41
CA THR A 644 -11.27 4.93 -5.34
C THR A 644 -12.18 4.62 -6.51
N GLN A 645 -11.82 5.16 -7.70
CA GLN A 645 -12.59 4.91 -8.91
C GLN A 645 -12.30 3.53 -9.50
N GLY A 646 -13.32 2.99 -10.20
CA GLY A 646 -13.13 1.81 -11.05
C GLY A 646 -12.32 2.10 -12.31
N MET A 647 -11.82 1.08 -12.96
CA MET A 647 -11.01 1.18 -14.16
C MET A 647 -11.86 1.44 -15.41
N VAL A 648 -11.24 1.94 -16.49
CA VAL A 648 -11.81 1.90 -17.82
C VAL A 648 -11.34 0.63 -18.51
N VAL A 649 -12.28 -0.18 -18.95
CA VAL A 649 -12.03 -1.49 -19.54
C VAL A 649 -12.53 -1.51 -20.99
N HIS A 650 -11.93 -2.37 -21.80
CA HIS A 650 -12.31 -2.57 -23.19
C HIS A 650 -12.00 -4.00 -23.62
N GLU A 651 -12.73 -4.48 -24.65
CA GLU A 651 -12.42 -5.75 -25.29
C GLU A 651 -11.00 -5.77 -25.82
N THR A 652 -10.39 -6.94 -25.81
CA THR A 652 -9.08 -7.18 -26.43
C THR A 652 -9.25 -7.83 -27.80
N TYR A 653 -8.35 -7.51 -28.72
CA TYR A 653 -8.39 -8.01 -30.09
C TYR A 653 -7.06 -8.64 -30.50
N GLN A 654 -7.13 -9.82 -31.09
CA GLN A 654 -5.93 -10.53 -31.50
C GLN A 654 -6.07 -11.08 -32.93
N ASP A 655 -5.09 -10.81 -33.77
CA ASP A 655 -5.03 -11.41 -35.12
C ASP A 655 -5.00 -12.94 -35.00
N LYS A 656 -5.98 -13.59 -35.61
CA LYS A 656 -6.19 -15.04 -35.46
C LYS A 656 -5.04 -15.88 -36.04
N LYS A 657 -4.29 -15.31 -36.99
CA LYS A 657 -3.21 -16.00 -37.69
C LYS A 657 -1.84 -15.77 -37.05
N THR A 658 -1.57 -14.54 -36.63
CA THR A 658 -0.24 -14.13 -36.13
C THR A 658 -0.17 -14.12 -34.63
N GLY A 659 -1.30 -14.04 -33.90
CA GLY A 659 -1.36 -13.83 -32.45
C GLY A 659 -1.00 -12.39 -32.02
N GLU A 660 -0.87 -11.47 -32.94
CA GLU A 660 -0.56 -10.06 -32.68
C GLU A 660 -1.75 -9.35 -32.02
N TRP A 661 -1.50 -8.57 -30.97
CA TRP A 661 -2.51 -7.70 -30.38
C TRP A 661 -2.82 -6.52 -31.30
N LEU A 662 -4.10 -6.24 -31.51
CA LEU A 662 -4.59 -5.17 -32.35
C LEU A 662 -5.29 -4.08 -31.55
N SER A 663 -5.12 -2.81 -31.96
CA SER A 663 -5.91 -1.73 -31.37
C SER A 663 -7.35 -1.73 -31.89
N PRO A 664 -8.31 -1.17 -31.12
CA PRO A 664 -9.71 -1.05 -31.58
C PRO A 664 -9.85 -0.36 -32.91
N ALA A 665 -9.01 0.62 -33.23
CA ALA A 665 -8.99 1.34 -34.50
C ALA A 665 -8.60 0.46 -35.73
N GLU A 666 -7.88 -0.66 -35.49
CA GLU A 666 -7.47 -1.60 -36.54
C GLU A 666 -8.50 -2.69 -36.81
N VAL A 667 -9.63 -2.69 -36.08
CA VAL A 667 -10.62 -3.78 -36.10
C VAL A 667 -11.98 -3.27 -36.51
N THR A 668 -12.61 -3.97 -37.44
CA THR A 668 -14.01 -3.76 -37.80
C THR A 668 -14.86 -4.90 -37.27
N ILE A 669 -15.82 -4.57 -36.40
CA ILE A 669 -16.77 -5.54 -35.84
C ILE A 669 -17.94 -5.70 -36.77
N GLN A 670 -18.25 -6.95 -37.15
CA GLN A 670 -19.39 -7.31 -37.97
C GLN A 670 -20.45 -8.00 -37.09
N SER A 671 -21.62 -7.42 -36.98
CA SER A 671 -22.78 -8.05 -36.35
C SER A 671 -23.47 -8.94 -37.35
N GLY A 672 -23.59 -10.24 -37.09
CA GLY A 672 -24.34 -11.16 -37.94
C GLY A 672 -25.81 -10.74 -38.04
N ALA A 673 -26.42 -10.85 -39.23
CA ALA A 673 -27.84 -10.62 -39.43
C ALA A 673 -28.66 -11.61 -38.57
N ILE A 674 -29.68 -11.11 -37.88
CA ILE A 674 -30.62 -11.93 -37.10
C ILE A 674 -31.36 -12.83 -38.12
N SER A 675 -31.04 -14.13 -38.14
CA SER A 675 -31.90 -15.09 -38.80
C SER A 675 -33.21 -15.16 -38.02
N ALA A 676 -34.28 -14.72 -38.69
CA ALA A 676 -35.63 -14.77 -38.10
C ALA A 676 -36.06 -16.24 -37.94
N GLY A 677 -35.89 -16.77 -36.72
CA GLY A 677 -36.32 -18.09 -36.31
C GLY A 677 -36.91 -18.03 -34.89
N MET A 678 -38.20 -18.13 -34.79
CA MET A 678 -39.11 -18.38 -33.68
C MET A 678 -38.60 -18.22 -32.24
N SER A 679 -39.33 -17.33 -31.57
CA SER A 679 -39.29 -16.98 -30.13
C SER A 679 -39.37 -18.17 -29.18
N THR A 680 -38.39 -18.31 -28.32
CA THR A 680 -38.56 -18.72 -26.91
C THR A 680 -37.56 -17.91 -26.09
N GLY A 681 -38.08 -17.16 -25.11
CA GLY A 681 -37.44 -16.09 -24.34
C GLY A 681 -36.16 -16.46 -23.59
N THR A 682 -35.04 -16.40 -24.29
CA THR A 682 -33.69 -16.26 -23.71
C THR A 682 -32.92 -15.32 -24.63
N ALA A 683 -32.15 -14.42 -24.03
CA ALA A 683 -31.38 -13.40 -24.76
C ALA A 683 -30.60 -14.05 -25.91
N SER A 684 -30.89 -13.66 -27.16
CA SER A 684 -30.21 -14.14 -28.37
C SER A 684 -28.76 -13.61 -28.38
N ASN A 685 -27.80 -14.51 -28.20
CA ASN A 685 -26.40 -14.21 -28.50
C ASN A 685 -26.27 -13.92 -30.00
N VAL A 686 -26.17 -12.65 -30.35
CA VAL A 686 -25.77 -12.26 -31.71
C VAL A 686 -24.30 -12.63 -31.86
N GLU A 687 -23.97 -13.53 -32.74
CA GLU A 687 -22.58 -13.92 -33.03
C GLU A 687 -21.86 -12.70 -33.62
N ARG A 688 -20.95 -12.12 -32.84
CA ARG A 688 -20.10 -10.99 -33.24
C ARG A 688 -18.83 -11.55 -33.86
N THR A 689 -18.53 -11.15 -35.09
CA THR A 689 -17.24 -11.45 -35.70
C THR A 689 -16.44 -10.19 -35.90
N ALA A 690 -15.14 -10.31 -35.92
CA ALA A 690 -14.22 -9.18 -36.10
C ALA A 690 -13.20 -9.48 -37.20
N ILE A 691 -12.86 -8.45 -37.96
CA ILE A 691 -11.85 -8.52 -39.00
C ILE A 691 -10.86 -7.35 -38.86
N ARG A 692 -9.61 -7.57 -39.21
CA ARG A 692 -8.61 -6.49 -39.33
C ARG A 692 -8.99 -5.59 -40.49
N THR A 693 -9.25 -4.33 -40.22
CA THR A 693 -9.77 -3.35 -41.17
C THR A 693 -8.94 -3.26 -42.47
N ALA A 694 -7.59 -3.24 -42.30
CA ALA A 694 -6.68 -3.08 -43.44
C ALA A 694 -6.54 -4.33 -44.34
N THR A 695 -6.77 -5.53 -43.81
CA THR A 695 -6.45 -6.78 -44.52
C THR A 695 -7.62 -7.75 -44.68
N GLY A 696 -8.74 -7.51 -43.97
CA GLY A 696 -9.88 -8.42 -43.92
C GLY A 696 -9.62 -9.75 -43.20
N GLN A 697 -8.46 -9.90 -42.54
CA GLN A 697 -8.12 -11.09 -41.77
C GLN A 697 -9.00 -11.24 -40.54
N ALA A 698 -9.33 -12.49 -40.16
CA ALA A 698 -10.16 -12.77 -38.98
C ALA A 698 -9.44 -12.40 -37.69
N VAL A 699 -10.17 -11.75 -36.79
CA VAL A 699 -9.71 -11.31 -35.46
C VAL A 699 -10.46 -12.08 -34.40
N THR A 700 -9.76 -12.50 -33.35
CA THR A 700 -10.35 -13.06 -32.13
C THR A 700 -10.74 -11.90 -31.21
N ILE A 701 -12.03 -11.83 -30.84
CA ILE A 701 -12.49 -10.95 -29.76
C ILE A 701 -12.18 -11.67 -28.45
N GLY A 702 -11.34 -11.07 -27.61
CA GLY A 702 -10.93 -11.60 -26.31
C GLY A 702 -11.76 -11.04 -25.15
N ALA A 703 -11.27 -11.19 -23.93
CA ALA A 703 -11.92 -10.71 -22.72
C ALA A 703 -11.95 -9.17 -22.63
N ILE A 704 -12.93 -8.66 -21.88
CA ILE A 704 -12.97 -7.25 -21.47
C ILE A 704 -11.98 -7.10 -20.32
N GLU A 705 -10.95 -6.30 -20.54
CA GLU A 705 -9.85 -6.12 -19.60
C GLU A 705 -9.51 -4.64 -19.41
N LYS A 706 -8.74 -4.31 -18.35
CA LYS A 706 -8.19 -2.97 -18.16
C LYS A 706 -7.46 -2.52 -19.43
N MET A 707 -7.75 -1.30 -19.87
CA MET A 707 -7.03 -0.72 -21.00
C MET A 707 -5.54 -0.66 -20.74
N SER A 708 -4.72 -1.24 -21.60
CA SER A 708 -3.28 -1.26 -21.49
C SER A 708 -2.57 -1.15 -22.84
N LYS A 709 -1.35 -0.60 -22.82
CA LYS A 709 -0.51 -0.51 -24.02
C LYS A 709 0.00 -1.88 -24.48
N SER A 710 0.12 -2.85 -23.57
CA SER A 710 0.59 -4.19 -23.88
C SER A 710 -0.42 -5.02 -24.68
N THR A 711 -1.69 -4.92 -24.32
CA THR A 711 -2.81 -5.56 -25.04
C THR A 711 -3.36 -4.69 -26.16
N ARG A 712 -2.87 -3.45 -26.33
CA ARG A 712 -3.28 -2.47 -27.33
C ARG A 712 -4.78 -2.17 -27.36
N ASN A 713 -5.52 -2.46 -26.29
CA ASN A 713 -6.96 -2.23 -26.18
C ASN A 713 -7.29 -0.81 -25.67
N THR A 714 -6.41 0.15 -25.89
CA THR A 714 -6.58 1.55 -25.46
C THR A 714 -7.33 2.37 -26.51
N ILE A 715 -8.19 3.27 -26.03
CA ILE A 715 -8.82 4.31 -26.82
C ILE A 715 -8.03 5.61 -26.62
N ASP A 716 -7.73 6.30 -27.72
CA ASP A 716 -7.01 7.57 -27.67
C ASP A 716 -7.97 8.72 -27.31
N PRO A 717 -7.76 9.42 -26.16
CA PRO A 717 -8.58 10.56 -25.79
C PRO A 717 -8.59 11.68 -26.82
N ASP A 718 -7.50 11.92 -27.55
CA ASP A 718 -7.40 12.98 -28.56
C ASP A 718 -8.39 12.72 -29.72
N GLU A 719 -8.52 11.48 -30.17
CA GLU A 719 -9.48 11.10 -31.22
C GLU A 719 -10.92 11.31 -30.75
N ILE A 720 -11.22 10.96 -29.50
CA ILE A 720 -12.56 11.14 -28.95
C ILE A 720 -12.89 12.63 -28.77
N ILE A 721 -11.97 13.43 -28.25
CA ILE A 721 -12.16 14.87 -28.08
C ILE A 721 -12.30 15.56 -29.45
N ALA A 722 -11.49 15.20 -30.43
CA ALA A 722 -11.58 15.74 -31.78
C ALA A 722 -12.92 15.41 -32.46
N THR A 723 -13.47 14.21 -32.24
CA THR A 723 -14.68 13.72 -32.88
C THR A 723 -15.95 14.21 -32.18
N TYR A 724 -16.00 14.15 -30.86
CA TYR A 724 -17.21 14.35 -30.06
C TYR A 724 -17.14 15.57 -29.13
N GLY A 725 -15.93 16.01 -28.80
CA GLY A 725 -15.68 17.05 -27.81
C GLY A 725 -15.35 16.50 -26.40
N ALA A 726 -14.69 17.32 -25.59
CA ALA A 726 -14.30 17.00 -24.23
C ALA A 726 -15.52 16.86 -23.31
N ASP A 727 -16.54 17.69 -23.47
CA ASP A 727 -17.79 17.62 -22.71
C ASP A 727 -18.48 16.26 -22.85
N VAL A 728 -18.51 15.72 -24.07
CA VAL A 728 -19.11 14.41 -24.35
C VAL A 728 -18.30 13.29 -23.71
N ALA A 729 -16.96 13.35 -23.78
CA ALA A 729 -16.09 12.38 -23.15
C ALA A 729 -16.29 12.37 -21.62
N ARG A 730 -16.31 13.55 -20.99
CA ARG A 730 -16.54 13.72 -19.56
C ARG A 730 -17.92 13.23 -19.13
N TRP A 731 -18.97 13.60 -19.89
CA TRP A 731 -20.35 13.16 -19.63
C TRP A 731 -20.48 11.64 -19.66
N PHE A 732 -19.90 10.98 -20.67
CA PHE A 732 -19.90 9.52 -20.77
C PHE A 732 -19.24 8.88 -19.55
N MET A 733 -18.07 9.36 -19.14
CA MET A 733 -17.32 8.81 -17.98
C MET A 733 -18.09 8.88 -16.67
N LEU A 734 -19.03 9.83 -16.52
CA LEU A 734 -19.84 10.01 -15.34
C LEU A 734 -21.19 9.28 -15.40
N SER A 735 -21.67 8.93 -16.59
CA SER A 735 -23.07 8.50 -16.78
C SER A 735 -23.29 6.99 -16.77
N ASP A 736 -22.28 6.21 -17.18
CA ASP A 736 -22.48 4.81 -17.55
C ASP A 736 -22.65 3.86 -16.36
N SER A 737 -21.82 4.01 -15.34
CA SER A 737 -21.79 3.10 -14.17
C SER A 737 -21.50 3.85 -12.87
N PRO A 738 -21.82 3.25 -11.70
CA PRO A 738 -21.33 3.77 -10.43
C PRO A 738 -19.81 4.00 -10.47
N PRO A 739 -19.32 5.12 -9.94
CA PRO A 739 -17.93 5.52 -10.13
C PRO A 739 -16.92 4.55 -9.50
N GLU A 740 -17.31 3.73 -8.52
CA GLU A 740 -16.49 2.67 -7.90
C GLU A 740 -16.32 1.43 -8.79
N ARG A 741 -17.22 1.24 -9.76
CA ARG A 741 -17.20 0.10 -10.67
C ARG A 741 -16.43 0.44 -11.93
N ASP A 742 -15.93 -0.60 -12.58
CA ASP A 742 -15.33 -0.47 -13.90
C ASP A 742 -16.35 0.03 -14.92
N VAL A 743 -15.90 0.85 -15.87
CA VAL A 743 -16.69 1.31 -17.01
C VAL A 743 -16.18 0.68 -18.29
N GLU A 744 -17.07 0.04 -19.02
CA GLU A 744 -16.76 -0.48 -20.33
C GLU A 744 -16.90 0.65 -21.38
N TRP A 745 -15.81 0.90 -22.11
CA TRP A 745 -15.88 1.84 -23.22
C TRP A 745 -16.67 1.24 -24.37
N THR A 746 -17.76 1.93 -24.76
CA THR A 746 -18.59 1.52 -25.89
C THR A 746 -18.89 2.71 -26.80
N GLU A 747 -18.74 2.53 -28.10
CA GLU A 747 -19.08 3.54 -29.12
C GLU A 747 -20.55 4.01 -29.01
N ARG A 748 -21.46 3.07 -28.71
CA ARG A 748 -22.88 3.36 -28.53
C ARG A 748 -23.15 4.30 -27.35
N GLY A 749 -22.42 4.13 -26.27
CA GLY A 749 -22.53 4.96 -25.06
C GLY A 749 -22.09 6.39 -25.35
N VAL A 750 -20.93 6.56 -25.99
CA VAL A 750 -20.39 7.88 -26.37
C VAL A 750 -21.34 8.61 -27.34
N GLN A 751 -21.90 7.91 -28.35
CA GLN A 751 -22.91 8.48 -29.23
C GLN A 751 -24.18 8.87 -28.48
N GLY A 752 -24.57 8.15 -27.43
CA GLY A 752 -25.65 8.52 -26.52
C GLY A 752 -25.39 9.86 -25.83
N ALA A 753 -24.21 10.00 -25.24
CA ALA A 753 -23.75 11.25 -24.59
C ALA A 753 -23.73 12.43 -25.60
N TYR A 754 -23.21 12.20 -26.80
CA TYR A 754 -23.19 13.20 -27.86
C TYR A 754 -24.62 13.68 -28.26
N ARG A 755 -25.54 12.76 -28.46
CA ARG A 755 -26.95 13.12 -28.77
C ARG A 755 -27.58 13.95 -27.63
N PHE A 756 -27.23 13.63 -26.38
CA PHE A 756 -27.72 14.40 -25.24
C PHE A 756 -27.12 15.80 -25.20
N ALA A 757 -25.84 15.99 -25.44
CA ALA A 757 -25.20 17.30 -25.51
C ALA A 757 -25.86 18.19 -26.60
N GLN A 758 -26.11 17.63 -27.79
CA GLN A 758 -26.81 18.34 -28.86
C GLN A 758 -28.25 18.76 -28.46
N ARG A 759 -28.97 17.86 -27.77
CA ARG A 759 -30.30 18.14 -27.25
C ARG A 759 -30.29 19.21 -26.18
N LEU A 760 -29.36 19.15 -25.28
CA LEU A 760 -29.23 20.12 -24.16
C LEU A 760 -28.92 21.53 -24.71
N TRP A 761 -28.01 21.62 -25.68
CA TRP A 761 -27.67 22.86 -26.37
C TRP A 761 -28.93 23.53 -26.98
N ARG A 762 -29.73 22.74 -27.72
CA ARG A 762 -30.98 23.21 -28.32
C ARG A 762 -31.96 23.70 -27.26
N LEU A 763 -32.23 22.90 -26.22
CA LEU A 763 -33.15 23.26 -25.13
C LEU A 763 -32.78 24.57 -24.41
N VAL A 764 -31.48 24.75 -24.14
CA VAL A 764 -30.96 25.98 -23.51
C VAL A 764 -31.15 27.19 -24.45
N GLY A 765 -30.91 27.01 -25.74
CA GLY A 765 -31.14 28.05 -26.75
C GLY A 765 -32.62 28.47 -26.80
N GLU A 766 -33.54 27.50 -26.97
CA GLU A 766 -35.00 27.72 -26.98
C GLU A 766 -35.49 28.39 -25.66
N ALA A 767 -35.08 27.92 -24.53
CA ALA A 767 -35.41 28.52 -23.23
C ALA A 767 -34.87 29.96 -23.11
N GLY A 768 -33.65 30.21 -23.63
CA GLY A 768 -33.06 31.56 -23.66
C GLY A 768 -33.84 32.55 -24.52
N GLU A 769 -34.33 32.15 -25.70
CA GLU A 769 -35.20 32.99 -26.57
C GLU A 769 -36.53 33.35 -25.89
N ILE A 770 -37.17 32.36 -25.25
CA ILE A 770 -38.38 32.57 -24.44
C ILE A 770 -38.13 33.53 -23.27
N ALA A 771 -37.05 33.35 -22.54
CA ALA A 771 -36.67 34.16 -21.40
C ALA A 771 -36.43 35.64 -21.78
N GLN A 772 -35.89 35.92 -22.96
CA GLN A 772 -35.68 37.29 -23.47
C GLN A 772 -36.99 38.02 -23.75
N SER A 773 -38.03 37.29 -24.12
CA SER A 773 -39.36 37.85 -24.39
C SER A 773 -40.29 37.89 -23.17
N ALA A 774 -39.88 37.24 -22.07
CA ALA A 774 -40.69 37.12 -20.87
C ALA A 774 -40.78 38.47 -20.09
N PRO A 775 -41.90 38.82 -19.49
CA PRO A 775 -42.02 39.98 -18.60
C PRO A 775 -41.03 39.92 -17.43
N ALA A 776 -40.46 41.06 -17.06
CA ALA A 776 -39.56 41.14 -15.90
C ALA A 776 -40.33 40.85 -14.60
N GLY A 777 -39.75 40.02 -13.75
CA GLY A 777 -40.25 39.73 -12.40
C GLY A 777 -41.00 38.40 -12.27
N ARG A 778 -41.31 38.08 -11.03
CA ARG A 778 -42.01 36.82 -10.68
C ARG A 778 -43.51 36.97 -11.00
N PRO A 779 -44.14 36.05 -11.75
CA PRO A 779 -45.58 36.09 -11.99
C PRO A 779 -46.37 35.91 -10.69
N ALA A 780 -47.50 36.57 -10.57
CA ALA A 780 -48.40 36.47 -9.40
C ALA A 780 -48.98 35.05 -9.26
N THR A 781 -49.21 34.39 -10.39
CA THR A 781 -49.71 32.99 -10.45
C THR A 781 -48.93 32.21 -11.51
N PHE A 782 -48.72 30.92 -11.27
CA PHE A 782 -48.10 30.02 -12.23
C PHE A 782 -49.19 29.18 -12.90
N THR A 783 -49.05 28.92 -14.19
CA THR A 783 -49.80 27.84 -14.85
C THR A 783 -49.47 26.50 -14.21
N PRO A 784 -50.30 25.47 -14.33
CA PRO A 784 -49.99 24.12 -13.85
C PRO A 784 -48.69 23.59 -14.41
N ALA A 785 -48.40 23.81 -15.72
CA ALA A 785 -47.17 23.41 -16.37
C ALA A 785 -45.95 24.16 -15.80
N ALA A 786 -46.01 25.47 -15.68
CA ALA A 786 -44.93 26.27 -15.10
C ALA A 786 -44.65 25.91 -13.61
N LEU A 787 -45.72 25.60 -12.83
CA LEU A 787 -45.54 25.16 -11.45
C LEU A 787 -44.89 23.76 -11.37
N ALA A 788 -45.28 22.84 -12.27
CA ALA A 788 -44.67 21.50 -12.37
C ALA A 788 -43.18 21.61 -12.73
N LEU A 789 -42.82 22.41 -13.75
CA LEU A 789 -41.43 22.66 -14.14
C LEU A 789 -40.63 23.27 -12.99
N ARG A 790 -41.16 24.27 -12.28
CA ARG A 790 -40.50 24.87 -11.11
C ARG A 790 -40.22 23.85 -10.03
N LYS A 791 -41.19 22.98 -9.69
CA LYS A 791 -41.00 21.90 -8.71
C LYS A 791 -39.94 20.90 -9.20
N ALA A 792 -39.94 20.54 -10.49
CA ALA A 792 -38.93 19.64 -11.05
C ALA A 792 -37.52 20.24 -11.00
N SER A 793 -37.36 21.53 -11.29
CA SER A 793 -36.11 22.27 -11.21
C SER A 793 -35.51 22.25 -9.78
N HIS A 794 -36.35 22.59 -8.77
CA HIS A 794 -35.92 22.59 -7.38
C HIS A 794 -35.60 21.19 -6.88
N ARG A 795 -36.34 20.17 -7.32
CA ARG A 795 -36.07 18.77 -6.98
C ARG A 795 -34.74 18.32 -7.58
N ALA A 796 -34.54 18.55 -8.88
CA ALA A 796 -33.30 18.18 -9.54
C ALA A 796 -32.07 18.83 -8.89
N LEU A 797 -32.17 20.13 -8.54
CA LEU A 797 -31.10 20.83 -7.85
C LEU A 797 -30.79 20.20 -6.49
N ALA A 798 -31.80 19.86 -5.69
CA ALA A 798 -31.60 19.26 -4.38
C ALA A 798 -30.98 17.84 -4.47
N GLU A 799 -31.51 16.99 -5.37
CA GLU A 799 -31.08 15.62 -5.57
C GLU A 799 -29.65 15.57 -6.13
N VAL A 800 -29.36 16.34 -7.18
CA VAL A 800 -28.00 16.43 -7.75
C VAL A 800 -26.99 16.93 -6.73
N THR A 801 -27.33 17.94 -5.94
CA THR A 801 -26.44 18.45 -4.89
C THR A 801 -26.14 17.37 -3.85
N ALA A 802 -27.16 16.65 -3.38
CA ALA A 802 -27.00 15.60 -2.38
C ALA A 802 -26.19 14.40 -2.90
N ASP A 803 -26.35 14.05 -4.18
CA ASP A 803 -25.64 12.92 -4.79
C ASP A 803 -24.19 13.26 -5.18
N ILE A 804 -23.89 14.51 -5.52
CA ILE A 804 -22.51 14.97 -5.70
C ILE A 804 -21.71 14.88 -4.39
N GLU A 805 -22.33 15.24 -3.25
CA GLU A 805 -21.67 15.09 -1.95
C GLU A 805 -21.32 13.64 -1.61
N LYS A 806 -22.04 12.68 -2.19
CA LYS A 806 -21.79 11.24 -2.07
C LYS A 806 -20.97 10.68 -3.22
N LEU A 807 -20.58 11.50 -4.17
CA LEU A 807 -19.87 11.11 -5.39
C LEU A 807 -20.67 10.14 -6.30
N HIS A 808 -22.03 10.14 -6.21
CA HIS A 808 -22.91 9.30 -7.03
C HIS A 808 -23.18 9.94 -8.40
N PHE A 809 -22.15 10.16 -9.20
CA PHE A 809 -22.21 10.93 -10.45
C PHE A 809 -23.20 10.37 -11.47
N ASN A 810 -23.29 9.06 -11.62
CA ASN A 810 -24.24 8.43 -12.53
C ASN A 810 -25.70 8.69 -12.14
N VAL A 811 -25.99 8.79 -10.85
CA VAL A 811 -27.33 9.17 -10.33
C VAL A 811 -27.60 10.64 -10.62
N CYS A 812 -26.61 11.52 -10.42
CA CYS A 812 -26.72 12.94 -10.81
C CYS A 812 -27.08 13.10 -12.27
N VAL A 813 -26.39 12.34 -13.14
CA VAL A 813 -26.69 12.34 -14.59
C VAL A 813 -28.12 11.89 -14.86
N ALA A 814 -28.63 10.87 -14.18
CA ALA A 814 -30.00 10.41 -14.33
C ALA A 814 -31.02 11.51 -13.96
N HIS A 815 -30.82 12.22 -12.84
CA HIS A 815 -31.67 13.36 -12.43
C HIS A 815 -31.62 14.50 -13.45
N ILE A 816 -30.47 14.78 -14.04
CA ILE A 816 -30.35 15.80 -15.10
C ILE A 816 -31.12 15.37 -16.37
N TYR A 817 -31.04 14.09 -16.75
CA TYR A 817 -31.84 13.57 -17.88
C TYR A 817 -33.36 13.72 -17.63
N GLU A 818 -33.81 13.37 -16.44
CA GLU A 818 -35.21 13.50 -16.03
C GLU A 818 -35.69 14.95 -16.06
N PHE A 819 -34.89 15.87 -15.53
CA PHE A 819 -35.18 17.29 -15.62
C PHE A 819 -35.23 17.82 -17.04
N ALA A 820 -34.25 17.45 -17.89
CA ALA A 820 -34.22 17.82 -19.30
C ALA A 820 -35.45 17.28 -20.07
N ASN A 821 -35.95 16.08 -19.73
CA ASN A 821 -37.18 15.53 -20.29
C ASN A 821 -38.40 16.38 -19.89
N THR A 822 -38.50 16.78 -18.62
CA THR A 822 -39.59 17.64 -18.11
C THR A 822 -39.54 18.99 -18.77
N LEU A 823 -38.37 19.62 -18.92
CA LEU A 823 -38.21 20.91 -19.59
C LEU A 823 -38.67 20.81 -21.05
N ASN A 824 -38.22 19.76 -21.77
CA ASN A 824 -38.56 19.57 -23.17
C ASN A 824 -40.10 19.39 -23.41
N ALA A 825 -40.81 18.83 -22.41
CA ALA A 825 -42.25 18.62 -22.51
C ALA A 825 -43.08 19.91 -22.35
N VAL A 826 -42.53 20.90 -21.66
CA VAL A 826 -43.27 22.13 -21.33
C VAL A 826 -42.74 23.41 -22.00
N ILE A 827 -41.62 23.31 -22.75
CA ILE A 827 -40.96 24.50 -23.32
C ILE A 827 -41.79 25.18 -24.44
N GLY A 828 -42.79 24.48 -24.97
CA GLY A 828 -43.72 25.02 -25.97
C GLY A 828 -45.05 25.52 -25.43
N ASP A 829 -45.33 25.32 -24.14
CA ASP A 829 -46.52 25.73 -23.43
C ASP A 829 -46.31 27.08 -22.71
#